data_ed6ee83b42ac60a7b0b0993e5ac55b5f
#
_entry.id   ed6ee83b42ac60a7b0b0993e5ac55b5f
#
_cell.length_a   1.000
_cell.length_b   1.000
_cell.length_c   1.000
_cell.angle_alpha   90.00
_cell.angle_beta   90.00
_cell.angle_gamma   90.00
#
_symmetry.space_group_name_H-M   'P 1'
#
loop_
_entity.id
_entity.type
_entity.pdbx_description
1 polymer ?
#
loop_
_entity_poly.entity_id
_entity_poly.type
_entity_poly.pdbx_seq_one_letter_code
_entity_poly.pdbx_strand_id
1 'polypeptide(L)'
;MVTINASPETKVDPDAHDGETFEAPNGTHFRRDPDGIIREMIDTLLSEREEKKSLRNDHAPDTQPYEQYDRQQQAVKVIMNCFTPDTEVLTPEGIRSIRDLDVGDEVYSIDPETMQMEVKPVEETHEYPDYRGDLVDIQTSKTDFRVTPNHRMLVRKNSKNGATWDDYRFVEAGDLDEYSHYELPHDWSTEHGDPIDEIDLTELLDGDYEVWVRPAVHGHTFTAELGWTPRRVPKADRGETGYVFTAEEFEEHREYIESICETSYVHRESGRKWIPRTYDGDDFLELLAWYVTEGNVYTSEEKQFGENHRGSSTTIKIAQNAVADGGETAQDDHARIGELLNRMGFECYVDDRSYQFTSKLLGDLLECLCGAGSFEKRIPDLVFDAAEEQKRDFLNTLVAGDGDRQVESWRYTTSSERLRDDVLRLCTHLGETASYNHDSGSWRIYCTEGAKNSFRMHRSGERSTADDGVYCVTVADNNTLLAGRNGKFQFVGQSLYGVLGWDRFRLYDKEMGAAVTATGREVIEHTADAAAELDREVIYGDTDSVMLELGHDISKEEAIEQSFELEEYINDSYDEFALKELDAAHHRFQIEFEKLYRRFFQAGKKKRYAGHIVWKEGKDVDDIDITGFEYKRSDIAPITKEVQKRVIEMIVRGEETDDIADYLKGIIEDFETGDVSVEEIGIPGGIGKRLDAYDTDTAQVRGAKYANEFLGTNFGRGSKPKRLYLRKVHPSWFREMEEQGYDPQRDPLYSDFKRDPDVICIEYDDQLPEAFEVDWDKMLEKTLKGPIERIIEALGMSWDEVKSGQEQTGLGSFT
;
A
#
# COMPACT_ATOMS: atom_id res chain seq x y z
N MET A 1 22.39 21.31 13.62
CA MET A 1 21.89 21.13 14.99
C MET A 1 23.02 21.30 16.03
N VAL A 2 24.11 20.54 15.93
CA VAL A 2 25.23 20.64 16.89
C VAL A 2 25.84 22.04 16.94
N THR A 3 26.16 22.64 15.79
CA THR A 3 26.84 23.93 15.64
C THR A 3 26.12 25.09 16.32
N ILE A 4 24.83 25.22 16.13
CA ILE A 4 23.99 26.31 16.66
C ILE A 4 23.19 25.90 17.89
N ASN A 5 23.52 24.78 18.53
CA ASN A 5 22.80 24.25 19.70
C ASN A 5 21.28 24.15 19.52
N ALA A 6 20.85 23.70 18.32
CA ALA A 6 19.42 23.61 17.99
C ALA A 6 18.76 22.44 18.68
N SER A 7 17.97 22.77 19.68
CA SER A 7 17.13 21.86 20.47
C SER A 7 15.91 22.66 20.96
N PRO A 8 14.72 22.07 21.12
CA PRO A 8 13.53 22.83 21.51
C PRO A 8 13.71 23.59 22.82
N GLU A 9 14.40 22.99 23.79
CA GLU A 9 14.65 23.59 25.12
C GLU A 9 15.78 24.64 25.11
N THR A 10 16.54 24.78 24.03
CA THR A 10 17.57 25.80 23.88
C THR A 10 17.10 27.00 23.07
N LYS A 11 15.95 26.94 22.40
CA LYS A 11 15.33 28.04 21.69
C LYS A 11 14.93 29.14 22.67
N VAL A 12 15.30 30.37 22.39
CA VAL A 12 15.05 31.51 23.25
C VAL A 12 14.58 32.73 22.47
N ASP A 13 13.85 33.60 23.15
CA ASP A 13 13.59 34.97 22.69
C ASP A 13 14.81 35.86 23.06
N PRO A 14 15.53 36.42 22.08
CA PRO A 14 16.73 37.24 22.36
C PRO A 14 16.45 38.47 23.23
N ASP A 15 15.23 39.01 23.18
CA ASP A 15 14.85 40.18 24.01
C ASP A 15 14.55 39.78 25.48
N ALA A 16 14.30 38.49 25.72
CA ALA A 16 13.97 37.95 27.06
C ALA A 16 15.10 37.11 27.66
N HIS A 17 16.18 36.86 26.94
CA HIS A 17 17.30 36.03 27.38
C HIS A 17 18.54 36.92 27.73
N ASP A 18 19.05 36.81 28.96
CA ASP A 18 20.19 37.58 29.42
C ASP A 18 21.58 37.02 28.95
N GLY A 19 21.60 35.88 28.29
CA GLY A 19 22.83 35.21 27.82
C GLY A 19 23.11 35.39 26.34
N GLU A 20 24.32 34.98 25.91
CA GLU A 20 24.67 34.92 24.49
C GLU A 20 23.88 33.85 23.75
N THR A 21 23.55 34.11 22.48
CA THR A 21 22.77 33.19 21.64
C THR A 21 23.49 32.88 20.34
N PHE A 22 23.19 31.75 19.72
CA PHE A 22 23.40 31.52 18.30
C PHE A 22 22.18 32.04 17.53
N GLU A 23 22.38 32.74 16.44
CA GLU A 23 21.33 33.18 15.54
C GLU A 23 21.41 32.33 14.25
N ALA A 24 20.34 31.59 13.96
CA ALA A 24 20.22 30.84 12.72
C ALA A 24 19.84 31.78 11.55
N PRO A 25 20.11 31.42 10.28
CA PRO A 25 19.84 32.31 9.12
C PRO A 25 18.36 32.68 8.94
N ASN A 26 17.44 31.97 9.54
CA ASN A 26 16.02 32.30 9.56
C ASN A 26 15.62 33.24 10.72
N GLY A 27 16.58 33.72 11.51
CA GLY A 27 16.36 34.61 12.66
C GLY A 27 15.94 33.91 13.96
N THR A 28 16.01 32.59 14.03
CA THR A 28 15.72 31.83 15.27
C THR A 28 16.97 31.82 16.16
N HIS A 29 16.78 32.13 17.46
CA HIS A 29 17.86 32.18 18.43
C HIS A 29 17.87 30.98 19.36
N PHE A 30 19.08 30.44 19.60
CA PHE A 30 19.32 29.32 20.52
C PHE A 30 20.36 29.76 21.54
N ARG A 31 20.15 29.48 22.84
CA ARG A 31 21.15 29.79 23.88
C ARG A 31 22.44 29.00 23.63
N ARG A 32 23.58 29.58 24.02
CA ARG A 32 24.88 28.93 23.85
C ARG A 32 25.14 27.83 24.90
N ASP A 33 24.70 28.05 26.15
CA ASP A 33 24.90 27.18 27.28
C ASP A 33 23.59 27.01 28.10
N PRO A 34 23.34 25.86 28.69
CA PRO A 34 23.99 24.55 28.47
C PRO A 34 23.63 23.93 27.10
N ASP A 35 24.38 22.93 26.71
CA ASP A 35 24.07 22.16 25.52
C ASP A 35 22.67 21.55 25.57
N GLY A 36 22.00 21.49 24.42
CA GLY A 36 20.69 20.87 24.28
C GLY A 36 20.78 19.35 24.13
N ILE A 37 19.74 18.64 24.51
CA ILE A 37 19.66 17.17 24.48
C ILE A 37 19.95 16.64 23.06
N ILE A 38 19.38 17.28 22.02
CA ILE A 38 19.59 16.88 20.62
C ILE A 38 21.07 17.09 20.24
N ARG A 39 21.67 18.20 20.66
CA ARG A 39 23.08 18.50 20.39
C ARG A 39 23.98 17.41 21.00
N GLU A 40 23.82 17.11 22.30
CA GLU A 40 24.63 16.09 22.98
C GLU A 40 24.51 14.70 22.32
N MET A 41 23.31 14.31 21.98
CA MET A 41 23.04 13.02 21.33
C MET A 41 23.74 12.91 19.96
N ILE A 42 23.53 13.89 19.09
CA ILE A 42 24.10 13.90 17.73
C ILE A 42 25.63 13.98 17.79
N ASP A 43 26.19 14.84 18.66
CA ASP A 43 27.63 15.00 18.82
C ASP A 43 28.31 13.69 19.28
N THR A 44 27.66 12.94 20.16
CA THR A 44 28.12 11.62 20.59
C THR A 44 28.14 10.63 19.42
N LEU A 45 27.06 10.53 18.65
CA LEU A 45 26.95 9.63 17.49
C LEU A 45 27.97 9.96 16.39
N LEU A 46 28.14 11.26 16.08
CA LEU A 46 29.13 11.68 15.10
C LEU A 46 30.55 11.35 15.54
N SER A 47 30.88 11.57 16.83
CA SER A 47 32.20 11.23 17.38
C SER A 47 32.46 9.72 17.32
N GLU A 48 31.48 8.88 17.62
CA GLU A 48 31.59 7.44 17.51
C GLU A 48 31.84 7.00 16.06
N ARG A 49 31.11 7.57 15.10
CA ARG A 49 31.28 7.30 13.67
C ARG A 49 32.68 7.68 13.18
N GLU A 50 33.17 8.88 13.56
CA GLU A 50 34.52 9.34 13.22
C GLU A 50 35.61 8.41 13.77
N GLU A 51 35.46 7.94 15.03
CA GLU A 51 36.38 6.94 15.62
C GLU A 51 36.41 5.65 14.79
N LYS A 52 35.26 5.10 14.41
CA LYS A 52 35.18 3.87 13.61
C LYS A 52 35.74 4.06 12.21
N LYS A 53 35.54 5.23 11.57
CA LYS A 53 36.18 5.57 10.30
C LYS A 53 37.68 5.67 10.39
N SER A 54 38.22 6.29 11.44
CA SER A 54 39.65 6.38 11.65
C SER A 54 40.25 4.98 11.80
N LEU A 55 39.66 4.13 12.65
CA LEU A 55 40.08 2.73 12.82
C LEU A 55 39.97 1.92 11.51
N ARG A 56 38.95 2.15 10.67
CA ARG A 56 38.83 1.54 9.34
C ARG A 56 40.02 1.92 8.45
N ASN A 57 40.34 3.21 8.40
CA ASN A 57 41.33 3.79 7.49
C ASN A 57 42.77 3.38 7.89
N ASP A 58 42.99 2.89 9.11
CA ASP A 58 44.26 2.30 9.55
C ASP A 58 44.53 0.93 8.92
N HIS A 59 43.58 0.36 8.18
CA HIS A 59 43.65 -0.96 7.57
C HIS A 59 43.51 -0.88 6.05
N ALA A 60 44.17 -1.80 5.34
CA ALA A 60 44.01 -1.87 3.88
C ALA A 60 42.59 -2.34 3.50
N PRO A 61 41.98 -1.80 2.43
CA PRO A 61 40.72 -2.31 1.87
C PRO A 61 40.76 -3.83 1.67
N ASP A 62 39.63 -4.50 1.79
CA ASP A 62 39.46 -5.97 1.67
C ASP A 62 40.13 -6.80 2.78
N THR A 63 40.58 -6.19 3.87
CA THR A 63 41.01 -6.92 5.08
C THR A 63 39.88 -7.09 6.07
N GLN A 64 39.85 -8.18 6.82
CA GLN A 64 38.81 -8.44 7.82
C GLN A 64 38.64 -7.28 8.84
N PRO A 65 39.69 -6.62 9.38
CA PRO A 65 39.55 -5.45 10.24
C PRO A 65 38.93 -4.25 9.51
N TYR A 66 39.33 -3.97 8.25
CA TYR A 66 38.74 -2.91 7.45
C TYR A 66 37.23 -3.12 7.29
N GLU A 67 36.79 -4.30 6.86
CA GLU A 67 35.37 -4.65 6.72
C GLU A 67 34.62 -4.60 8.05
N GLN A 68 35.28 -4.94 9.17
CA GLN A 68 34.66 -4.87 10.48
C GLN A 68 34.36 -3.41 10.89
N TYR A 69 35.35 -2.52 10.77
CA TYR A 69 35.16 -1.10 11.13
C TYR A 69 34.31 -0.36 10.11
N ASP A 70 34.35 -0.74 8.85
CA ASP A 70 33.44 -0.20 7.83
C ASP A 70 31.98 -0.53 8.15
N ARG A 71 31.69 -1.78 8.51
CA ARG A 71 30.37 -2.18 9.00
C ARG A 71 29.94 -1.40 10.24
N GLN A 72 30.86 -1.17 11.19
CA GLN A 72 30.54 -0.42 12.41
C GLN A 72 30.23 1.04 12.13
N GLN A 73 30.98 1.72 11.26
CA GLN A 73 30.71 3.12 10.92
C GLN A 73 29.42 3.27 10.08
N GLN A 74 29.14 2.32 9.20
CA GLN A 74 27.88 2.27 8.46
C GLN A 74 26.70 2.03 9.40
N ALA A 75 26.85 1.19 10.44
CA ALA A 75 25.83 0.99 11.46
C ALA A 75 25.48 2.29 12.20
N VAL A 76 26.48 3.15 12.48
CA VAL A 76 26.25 4.48 13.08
C VAL A 76 25.65 5.45 12.06
N LYS A 77 25.97 5.33 10.75
CA LYS A 77 25.31 6.12 9.67
C LYS A 77 23.81 5.77 9.54
N VAL A 78 23.46 4.49 9.76
CA VAL A 78 22.09 3.98 9.76
C VAL A 78 21.42 4.28 11.11
N ILE A 79 21.22 5.54 11.45
CA ILE A 79 20.38 5.98 12.59
C ILE A 79 18.89 5.83 12.20
N MET A 80 18.52 4.79 11.46
CA MET A 80 17.16 4.56 11.06
C MET A 80 16.60 3.30 11.70
N ASN A 81 15.32 3.32 12.00
CA ASN A 81 14.58 2.24 12.63
C ASN A 81 14.29 1.14 11.59
N CYS A 82 15.22 0.20 11.44
CA CYS A 82 15.13 -0.81 10.40
C CYS A 82 14.79 -2.19 10.93
N PHE A 83 14.17 -2.99 10.08
CA PHE A 83 13.78 -4.37 10.28
C PHE A 83 14.63 -5.31 9.41
N THR A 84 14.69 -6.57 9.78
CA THR A 84 15.23 -7.61 8.90
C THR A 84 14.29 -7.95 7.74
N PRO A 85 14.81 -8.46 6.60
CA PRO A 85 14.03 -8.69 5.39
C PRO A 85 12.90 -9.74 5.52
N ASP A 86 12.93 -10.55 6.56
CA ASP A 86 11.92 -11.55 6.90
C ASP A 86 10.79 -10.97 7.80
N THR A 87 10.70 -9.64 7.90
CA THR A 87 9.62 -8.96 8.61
C THR A 87 8.38 -8.87 7.72
N GLU A 88 7.26 -9.25 8.30
CA GLU A 88 5.92 -9.16 7.74
C GLU A 88 5.23 -7.88 8.25
N VAL A 89 4.47 -7.23 7.38
CA VAL A 89 3.64 -6.05 7.70
C VAL A 89 2.19 -6.43 7.42
N LEU A 90 1.34 -6.25 8.42
CA LEU A 90 -0.11 -6.40 8.22
C LEU A 90 -0.66 -5.09 7.65
N THR A 91 -1.30 -5.18 6.50
CA THR A 91 -1.86 -4.04 5.76
C THR A 91 -3.37 -4.22 5.57
N PRO A 92 -4.11 -3.18 5.16
CA PRO A 92 -5.52 -3.31 4.78
C PRO A 92 -5.76 -4.32 3.63
N GLU A 93 -4.75 -4.62 2.83
CA GLU A 93 -4.84 -5.59 1.73
C GLU A 93 -4.40 -7.03 2.12
N GLY A 94 -3.86 -7.21 3.32
CA GLY A 94 -3.33 -8.48 3.84
C GLY A 94 -1.87 -8.37 4.29
N ILE A 95 -1.20 -9.50 4.48
CA ILE A 95 0.20 -9.54 4.90
C ILE A 95 1.11 -9.30 3.70
N ARG A 96 2.06 -8.37 3.87
CA ARG A 96 3.13 -8.09 2.89
C ARG A 96 4.51 -8.16 3.55
N SER A 97 5.54 -8.50 2.78
CA SER A 97 6.92 -8.37 3.25
C SER A 97 7.29 -6.89 3.35
N ILE A 98 8.09 -6.52 4.35
CA ILE A 98 8.64 -5.15 4.47
C ILE A 98 9.39 -4.71 3.21
N ARG A 99 9.96 -5.65 2.45
CA ARG A 99 10.69 -5.42 1.19
C ARG A 99 9.78 -5.03 0.01
N ASP A 100 8.51 -5.47 0.07
CA ASP A 100 7.55 -5.36 -1.03
C ASP A 100 6.61 -4.16 -0.85
N LEU A 101 6.86 -3.33 0.17
CA LEU A 101 6.12 -2.10 0.39
C LEU A 101 6.68 -0.98 -0.49
N ASP A 102 5.79 -0.31 -1.19
CA ASP A 102 6.09 0.85 -2.03
C ASP A 102 5.51 2.14 -1.45
N VAL A 103 6.03 3.29 -1.89
CA VAL A 103 5.47 4.60 -1.56
C VAL A 103 4.03 4.71 -2.05
N GLY A 104 3.13 5.04 -1.14
CA GLY A 104 1.69 5.14 -1.36
C GLY A 104 0.90 3.88 -0.98
N ASP A 105 1.56 2.80 -0.57
CA ASP A 105 0.86 1.65 0.03
C ASP A 105 0.28 2.04 1.39
N GLU A 106 -0.92 1.54 1.69
CA GLU A 106 -1.58 1.80 2.97
C GLU A 106 -1.17 0.75 4.01
N VAL A 107 -0.88 1.21 5.22
CA VAL A 107 -0.50 0.34 6.34
C VAL A 107 -1.28 0.71 7.60
N TYR A 108 -1.46 -0.25 8.52
CA TYR A 108 -1.99 0.05 9.84
C TYR A 108 -0.93 0.76 10.68
N SER A 109 -1.32 1.89 11.24
CA SER A 109 -0.52 2.75 12.10
C SER A 109 -1.31 3.05 13.37
N ILE A 110 -0.64 3.44 14.44
CA ILE A 110 -1.28 3.85 15.69
C ILE A 110 -0.76 5.22 16.10
N ASP A 111 -1.66 6.12 16.45
CA ASP A 111 -1.28 7.37 17.12
C ASP A 111 -0.74 7.05 18.52
N PRO A 112 0.52 7.32 18.82
CA PRO A 112 1.14 6.93 20.09
C PRO A 112 0.62 7.70 21.31
N GLU A 113 -0.08 8.82 21.12
CA GLU A 113 -0.67 9.62 22.20
C GLU A 113 -2.09 9.19 22.53
N THR A 114 -2.91 8.98 21.52
CA THR A 114 -4.33 8.62 21.69
C THR A 114 -4.54 7.12 21.72
N MET A 115 -3.57 6.34 21.25
CA MET A 115 -3.68 4.91 21.02
C MET A 115 -4.82 4.55 20.06
N GLN A 116 -5.11 5.44 19.10
CA GLN A 116 -6.08 5.21 18.04
C GLN A 116 -5.37 4.62 16.82
N MET A 117 -5.90 3.52 16.31
CA MET A 117 -5.44 2.93 15.06
C MET A 117 -5.98 3.70 13.87
N GLU A 118 -5.13 3.94 12.90
CA GLU A 118 -5.43 4.62 11.65
C GLU A 118 -4.80 3.87 10.47
N VAL A 119 -5.32 4.08 9.28
CA VAL A 119 -4.69 3.64 8.04
C VAL A 119 -3.93 4.82 7.44
N LYS A 120 -2.63 4.65 7.23
CA LYS A 120 -1.72 5.70 6.74
C LYS A 120 -0.92 5.21 5.55
N PRO A 121 -0.60 6.11 4.59
CA PRO A 121 0.27 5.76 3.47
C PRO A 121 1.74 5.69 3.89
N VAL A 122 2.48 4.86 3.20
CA VAL A 122 3.95 4.87 3.19
C VAL A 122 4.42 6.08 2.37
N GLU A 123 5.24 6.94 2.98
CA GLU A 123 5.79 8.13 2.33
C GLU A 123 7.16 7.89 1.68
N GLU A 124 8.00 7.06 2.32
CA GLU A 124 9.34 6.72 1.83
C GLU A 124 9.67 5.26 2.16
N THR A 125 10.48 4.63 1.32
CA THR A 125 11.05 3.30 1.55
C THR A 125 12.56 3.39 1.58
N HIS A 126 13.20 2.65 2.49
CA HIS A 126 14.64 2.65 2.66
C HIS A 126 15.16 1.23 2.69
N GLU A 127 16.17 0.96 1.89
CA GLU A 127 16.77 -0.36 1.73
C GLU A 127 18.27 -0.29 2.02
N TYR A 128 18.77 -1.16 2.89
CA TYR A 128 20.18 -1.28 3.22
C TYR A 128 20.61 -2.76 3.10
N PRO A 129 20.71 -3.27 1.86
CA PRO A 129 20.99 -4.71 1.61
C PRO A 129 22.37 -5.13 2.10
N ASP A 130 23.31 -4.21 2.19
CA ASP A 130 24.68 -4.46 2.64
C ASP A 130 24.90 -4.29 4.15
N TYR A 131 23.89 -3.92 4.91
CA TYR A 131 23.99 -3.79 6.36
C TYR A 131 24.34 -5.13 7.01
N ARG A 132 25.40 -5.14 7.82
CA ARG A 132 25.93 -6.31 8.55
C ARG A 132 26.19 -5.99 10.03
N GLY A 133 25.52 -4.96 10.55
CA GLY A 133 25.66 -4.51 11.94
C GLY A 133 24.86 -5.35 12.94
N ASP A 134 24.88 -4.89 14.19
CA ASP A 134 24.20 -5.54 15.29
C ASP A 134 22.67 -5.44 15.16
N LEU A 135 21.98 -6.45 15.64
CA LEU A 135 20.53 -6.53 15.74
C LEU A 135 20.11 -6.85 17.18
N VAL A 136 18.90 -6.45 17.52
CA VAL A 136 18.21 -6.82 18.75
C VAL A 136 17.03 -7.70 18.39
N ASP A 137 17.06 -8.94 18.88
CA ASP A 137 15.96 -9.88 18.77
C ASP A 137 15.09 -9.78 20.02
N ILE A 138 13.77 -9.70 19.86
CA ILE A 138 12.78 -9.73 20.96
C ILE A 138 11.75 -10.80 20.63
N GLN A 139 11.80 -11.92 21.36
CA GLN A 139 10.96 -13.07 21.08
C GLN A 139 10.17 -13.53 22.30
N THR A 140 8.83 -13.56 22.15
CA THR A 140 7.88 -14.10 23.12
C THR A 140 6.88 -15.03 22.42
N SER A 141 5.88 -15.52 23.14
CA SER A 141 4.79 -16.25 22.52
C SER A 141 3.93 -15.38 21.56
N LYS A 142 3.94 -14.04 21.72
CA LYS A 142 3.11 -13.10 20.99
C LYS A 142 3.88 -12.05 20.18
N THR A 143 5.19 -12.00 20.34
CA THR A 143 6.04 -10.99 19.72
C THR A 143 7.24 -11.68 19.12
N ASP A 144 7.62 -11.27 17.92
CA ASP A 144 8.87 -11.71 17.27
C ASP A 144 9.38 -10.53 16.42
N PHE A 145 10.41 -9.86 16.92
CA PHE A 145 11.10 -8.79 16.22
C PHE A 145 12.58 -9.09 16.09
N ARG A 146 13.15 -8.68 14.98
CA ARG A 146 14.58 -8.56 14.77
C ARG A 146 14.87 -7.22 14.12
N VAL A 147 15.39 -6.29 14.90
CA VAL A 147 15.49 -4.87 14.54
C VAL A 147 16.88 -4.33 14.85
N THR A 148 17.23 -3.21 14.23
CA THR A 148 18.46 -2.48 14.58
C THR A 148 18.42 -1.98 16.02
N PRO A 149 19.56 -1.80 16.72
CA PRO A 149 19.59 -1.39 18.12
C PRO A 149 18.89 -0.06 18.41
N ASN A 150 18.92 0.85 17.46
CA ASN A 150 18.28 2.16 17.51
C ASN A 150 16.81 2.16 17.08
N HIS A 151 16.26 0.99 16.79
CA HIS A 151 14.84 0.87 16.42
C HIS A 151 13.94 1.28 17.58
N ARG A 152 12.99 2.17 17.31
CA ARG A 152 12.11 2.75 18.33
C ARG A 152 10.94 1.82 18.64
N MET A 153 11.01 1.17 19.77
CA MET A 153 9.95 0.33 20.30
C MET A 153 8.92 1.19 21.02
N LEU A 154 7.65 1.11 20.64
CA LEU A 154 6.55 1.75 21.37
C LEU A 154 6.21 0.89 22.59
N VAL A 155 6.66 1.29 23.77
CA VAL A 155 6.54 0.49 24.99
C VAL A 155 6.12 1.33 26.19
N ARG A 156 5.49 0.68 27.17
CA ARG A 156 5.34 1.23 28.52
C ARG A 156 6.09 0.36 29.54
N LYS A 157 6.57 0.99 30.58
CA LYS A 157 7.38 0.36 31.62
C LYS A 157 6.58 0.19 32.90
N ASN A 158 6.68 -0.97 33.53
CA ASN A 158 6.07 -1.20 34.83
C ASN A 158 6.87 -0.52 35.95
N SER A 159 6.17 0.11 36.89
CA SER A 159 6.79 0.71 38.06
C SER A 159 7.57 -0.31 38.91
N LYS A 160 8.63 0.12 39.61
CA LYS A 160 9.47 -0.77 40.44
C LYS A 160 8.70 -1.60 41.47
N ASN A 161 7.47 -1.17 41.82
CA ASN A 161 6.62 -1.88 42.77
C ASN A 161 5.58 -2.79 42.08
N GLY A 162 5.57 -2.86 40.75
CA GLY A 162 4.64 -3.68 39.97
C GLY A 162 3.18 -3.22 40.01
N ALA A 163 2.89 -2.05 40.57
CA ALA A 163 1.53 -1.59 40.83
C ALA A 163 0.93 -0.73 39.70
N THR A 164 1.78 -0.07 38.93
CA THR A 164 1.35 0.85 37.85
C THR A 164 2.22 0.73 36.63
N TRP A 165 1.63 1.00 35.48
CA TRP A 165 2.35 1.16 34.21
C TRP A 165 2.51 2.64 33.92
N ASP A 166 3.64 3.03 33.33
CA ASP A 166 3.85 4.35 32.75
C ASP A 166 3.03 4.50 31.46
N ASP A 167 2.94 5.68 30.90
CA ASP A 167 2.38 5.92 29.59
C ASP A 167 3.26 5.28 28.51
N TYR A 168 2.67 4.97 27.33
CA TYR A 168 3.41 4.48 26.19
C TYR A 168 4.39 5.55 25.70
N ARG A 169 5.59 5.11 25.36
CA ARG A 169 6.65 5.96 24.83
C ARG A 169 7.59 5.18 23.94
N PHE A 170 8.25 5.88 23.08
CA PHE A 170 9.33 5.28 22.29
C PHE A 170 10.60 5.10 23.13
N VAL A 171 11.19 3.90 23.02
CA VAL A 171 12.48 3.52 23.60
C VAL A 171 13.27 2.76 22.56
N GLU A 172 14.54 3.09 22.34
CA GLU A 172 15.37 2.33 21.41
C GLU A 172 15.52 0.88 21.86
N ALA A 173 15.50 -0.06 20.92
CA ALA A 173 15.59 -1.49 21.23
C ALA A 173 16.89 -1.83 21.99
N GLY A 174 17.99 -1.14 21.65
CA GLY A 174 19.28 -1.27 22.31
C GLY A 174 19.33 -0.74 23.75
N ASP A 175 18.44 0.20 24.09
CA ASP A 175 18.36 0.87 25.39
C ASP A 175 17.32 0.26 26.34
N LEU A 176 16.64 -0.80 25.90
CA LEU A 176 15.72 -1.54 26.76
C LEU A 176 16.50 -2.20 27.92
N ASP A 177 16.17 -1.77 29.15
CA ASP A 177 16.79 -2.28 30.36
C ASP A 177 16.56 -3.79 30.54
N GLU A 178 17.62 -4.52 30.83
CA GLU A 178 17.64 -5.99 30.86
C GLU A 178 16.60 -6.60 31.81
N TYR A 179 16.36 -5.96 32.97
CA TYR A 179 15.51 -6.50 34.04
C TYR A 179 14.15 -5.80 34.15
N SER A 180 13.97 -4.69 33.48
CA SER A 180 12.69 -3.95 33.47
C SER A 180 11.60 -4.75 32.77
N HIS A 181 10.36 -4.53 33.23
CA HIS A 181 9.18 -5.15 32.67
C HIS A 181 8.52 -4.17 31.71
N TYR A 182 8.54 -4.47 30.44
CA TYR A 182 7.96 -3.68 29.36
C TYR A 182 6.70 -4.34 28.82
N GLU A 183 5.84 -3.54 28.21
CA GLU A 183 4.63 -3.97 27.55
C GLU A 183 4.47 -3.19 26.22
N LEU A 184 4.18 -3.89 25.15
CA LEU A 184 3.83 -3.34 23.82
C LEU A 184 2.34 -3.00 23.76
N PRO A 185 1.86 -2.16 22.80
CA PRO A 185 0.45 -1.88 22.61
C PRO A 185 -0.37 -3.16 22.47
N HIS A 186 -1.48 -3.27 23.19
CA HIS A 186 -2.34 -4.44 23.16
C HIS A 186 -3.84 -4.14 23.28
N ASP A 187 -4.20 -2.88 23.38
CA ASP A 187 -5.58 -2.42 23.60
C ASP A 187 -5.69 -1.01 23.02
N TRP A 188 -5.97 -0.94 21.74
CA TRP A 188 -6.07 0.30 20.98
C TRP A 188 -7.52 0.54 20.53
N SER A 189 -7.89 1.80 20.34
CA SER A 189 -9.18 2.16 19.78
C SER A 189 -9.11 2.20 18.25
N THR A 190 -10.24 1.91 17.62
CA THR A 190 -10.40 1.98 16.16
C THR A 190 -11.66 2.77 15.81
N GLU A 191 -11.69 3.36 14.64
CA GLU A 191 -12.94 3.88 14.09
C GLU A 191 -13.75 2.73 13.50
N HIS A 192 -15.04 2.71 13.81
CA HIS A 192 -15.97 1.73 13.26
C HIS A 192 -17.02 2.46 12.42
N GLY A 193 -17.60 1.74 11.46
CA GLY A 193 -18.74 2.24 10.70
C GLY A 193 -20.03 2.31 11.52
N ASP A 194 -21.06 2.84 10.91
CA ASP A 194 -22.41 2.80 11.46
C ASP A 194 -22.96 1.36 11.42
N PRO A 195 -23.89 1.00 12.30
CA PRO A 195 -24.55 -0.29 12.23
C PRO A 195 -25.24 -0.51 10.88
N ILE A 196 -25.04 -1.67 10.31
CA ILE A 196 -25.73 -2.09 9.10
C ILE A 196 -27.08 -2.65 9.52
N ASP A 197 -28.14 -1.83 9.43
CA ASP A 197 -29.49 -2.24 9.83
C ASP A 197 -30.14 -3.17 8.81
N GLU A 198 -29.94 -2.92 7.51
CA GLU A 198 -30.53 -3.66 6.41
C GLU A 198 -29.50 -3.80 5.26
N ILE A 199 -29.50 -4.96 4.62
CA ILE A 199 -28.73 -5.23 3.40
C ILE A 199 -29.71 -5.39 2.23
N ASP A 200 -29.55 -4.54 1.23
CA ASP A 200 -30.20 -4.66 -0.07
C ASP A 200 -29.34 -5.48 -1.03
N LEU A 201 -29.81 -6.64 -1.43
CA LEU A 201 -29.04 -7.51 -2.34
C LEU A 201 -28.75 -6.85 -3.69
N THR A 202 -29.60 -5.92 -4.13
CA THR A 202 -29.41 -5.21 -5.42
C THR A 202 -28.20 -4.28 -5.41
N GLU A 203 -27.76 -3.85 -4.23
CA GLU A 203 -26.52 -3.05 -4.06
C GLU A 203 -25.25 -3.90 -4.14
N LEU A 204 -25.38 -5.22 -3.94
CA LEU A 204 -24.29 -6.18 -3.97
C LEU A 204 -24.22 -7.00 -5.28
N LEU A 205 -25.16 -6.78 -6.19
CA LEU A 205 -25.29 -7.56 -7.43
C LEU A 205 -24.92 -6.71 -8.64
N ASP A 206 -24.20 -7.32 -9.57
CA ASP A 206 -23.92 -6.74 -10.89
C ASP A 206 -25.06 -7.09 -11.85
N GLY A 207 -25.89 -6.11 -12.18
CA GLY A 207 -26.83 -6.02 -13.30
C GLY A 207 -27.71 -7.20 -13.76
N ASP A 208 -27.36 -8.46 -13.50
CA ASP A 208 -28.08 -9.67 -13.97
C ASP A 208 -29.13 -10.15 -12.96
N TYR A 209 -30.10 -9.27 -12.65
CA TYR A 209 -31.22 -9.62 -11.77
C TYR A 209 -32.54 -8.99 -12.20
N GLU A 210 -33.65 -9.56 -11.75
CA GLU A 210 -34.99 -9.01 -11.85
C GLU A 210 -35.57 -8.78 -10.45
N VAL A 211 -36.30 -7.66 -10.28
CA VAL A 211 -36.98 -7.33 -9.03
C VAL A 211 -38.48 -7.47 -9.20
N TRP A 212 -39.12 -8.31 -8.39
CA TRP A 212 -40.56 -8.45 -8.30
C TRP A 212 -41.08 -7.61 -7.14
N VAL A 213 -42.04 -6.72 -7.40
CA VAL A 213 -42.64 -5.84 -6.41
C VAL A 213 -44.17 -5.91 -6.40
N ARG A 214 -44.75 -5.64 -5.24
CA ARG A 214 -46.16 -5.50 -5.05
C ARG A 214 -46.45 -4.12 -4.43
N PRO A 215 -47.05 -3.20 -5.21
CA PRO A 215 -47.40 -1.87 -4.71
C PRO A 215 -48.58 -1.91 -3.74
N ALA A 216 -48.54 -1.11 -2.69
CA ALA A 216 -49.62 -0.91 -1.75
C ALA A 216 -50.82 -0.13 -2.38
N VAL A 217 -50.58 0.53 -3.52
CA VAL A 217 -51.56 1.29 -4.25
C VAL A 217 -52.19 0.48 -5.41
N HIS A 218 -53.29 0.96 -5.96
CA HIS A 218 -53.94 0.30 -7.08
C HIS A 218 -53.02 0.30 -8.32
N GLY A 219 -52.92 -0.82 -9.03
CA GLY A 219 -51.98 -0.99 -10.15
C GLY A 219 -52.03 0.08 -11.24
N HIS A 220 -53.21 0.68 -11.52
CA HIS A 220 -53.34 1.77 -12.47
C HIS A 220 -52.66 3.06 -11.94
N THR A 221 -52.71 3.32 -10.65
CA THR A 221 -52.03 4.47 -10.02
C THR A 221 -50.55 4.27 -10.09
N PHE A 222 -50.09 3.05 -9.77
CA PHE A 222 -48.68 2.70 -9.84
C PHE A 222 -48.05 2.87 -11.22
N THR A 223 -48.71 2.32 -12.25
CA THR A 223 -48.21 2.40 -13.63
C THR A 223 -48.37 3.78 -14.28
N ALA A 224 -49.26 4.61 -13.77
CA ALA A 224 -49.43 5.98 -14.29
C ALA A 224 -48.26 6.90 -13.94
N GLU A 225 -47.65 6.72 -12.76
CA GLU A 225 -46.45 7.46 -12.34
C GLU A 225 -45.23 6.99 -13.10
N LEU A 226 -45.09 5.68 -13.35
CA LEU A 226 -43.98 5.13 -14.13
C LEU A 226 -44.03 5.57 -15.61
N GLY A 227 -45.19 5.96 -16.12
CA GLY A 227 -45.41 6.32 -17.54
C GLY A 227 -45.50 5.13 -18.50
N TRP A 228 -45.31 3.91 -18.01
CA TRP A 228 -45.36 2.64 -18.74
C TRP A 228 -45.91 1.52 -17.87
N THR A 229 -46.09 0.30 -18.40
CA THR A 229 -46.59 -0.83 -17.64
C THR A 229 -45.60 -1.95 -17.61
N PRO A 230 -44.91 -2.20 -16.43
CA PRO A 230 -43.97 -3.28 -16.28
C PRO A 230 -44.61 -4.65 -16.49
N ARG A 231 -43.79 -5.66 -16.73
CA ARG A 231 -44.23 -7.05 -16.89
C ARG A 231 -44.96 -7.52 -15.63
N ARG A 232 -46.15 -8.05 -15.80
CA ARG A 232 -47.00 -8.51 -14.69
C ARG A 232 -46.87 -10.02 -14.55
N VAL A 233 -46.35 -10.48 -13.42
CA VAL A 233 -46.04 -11.91 -13.19
C VAL A 233 -46.59 -12.34 -11.83
N PRO A 234 -47.29 -13.49 -11.77
CA PRO A 234 -47.62 -14.10 -10.46
C PRO A 234 -46.37 -14.65 -9.80
N LYS A 235 -46.18 -14.40 -8.49
CA LYS A 235 -45.16 -15.05 -7.72
C LYS A 235 -45.51 -16.56 -7.59
N ALA A 236 -44.61 -17.42 -8.05
CA ALA A 236 -44.90 -18.85 -8.32
C ALA A 236 -45.35 -19.65 -7.10
N ASP A 237 -44.91 -19.26 -5.91
CA ASP A 237 -45.16 -19.96 -4.64
C ASP A 237 -46.39 -19.49 -3.89
N ARG A 238 -46.93 -18.27 -4.20
CA ARG A 238 -48.07 -17.71 -3.45
C ARG A 238 -49.28 -17.36 -4.30
N GLY A 239 -49.22 -17.45 -5.63
CA GLY A 239 -50.27 -17.05 -6.55
C GLY A 239 -50.59 -15.57 -6.59
N GLU A 240 -49.80 -14.76 -5.89
CA GLU A 240 -49.88 -13.28 -5.87
C GLU A 240 -49.33 -12.68 -7.17
N THR A 241 -50.00 -11.68 -7.71
CA THR A 241 -49.57 -11.01 -8.94
C THR A 241 -48.89 -9.71 -8.60
N GLY A 242 -47.67 -9.51 -9.04
CA GLY A 242 -46.88 -8.28 -8.93
C GLY A 242 -46.32 -7.83 -10.27
N TYR A 243 -45.44 -6.86 -10.19
CA TYR A 243 -44.74 -6.29 -11.35
C TYR A 243 -43.27 -6.67 -11.28
N VAL A 244 -42.67 -6.95 -12.43
CA VAL A 244 -41.24 -7.32 -12.54
C VAL A 244 -40.53 -6.24 -13.32
N PHE A 245 -39.39 -5.84 -12.79
CA PHE A 245 -38.46 -4.86 -13.34
C PHE A 245 -37.15 -5.56 -13.61
N THR A 246 -36.47 -5.21 -14.69
CA THR A 246 -35.05 -5.52 -14.85
C THR A 246 -34.24 -4.70 -13.85
N ALA A 247 -32.97 -5.03 -13.64
CA ALA A 247 -32.08 -4.26 -12.78
C ALA A 247 -32.11 -2.76 -13.14
N GLU A 248 -31.94 -2.43 -14.41
CA GLU A 248 -31.96 -1.05 -14.92
C GLU A 248 -33.29 -0.34 -14.66
N GLU A 249 -34.41 -1.01 -15.00
CA GLU A 249 -35.77 -0.43 -14.78
C GLU A 249 -36.01 -0.20 -13.28
N PHE A 250 -35.48 -1.05 -12.42
CA PHE A 250 -35.61 -0.93 -10.97
C PHE A 250 -34.80 0.27 -10.47
N GLU A 251 -33.53 0.38 -10.88
CA GLU A 251 -32.66 1.48 -10.46
C GLU A 251 -33.17 2.83 -10.96
N GLU A 252 -33.67 2.93 -12.19
CA GLU A 252 -34.27 4.17 -12.72
C GLU A 252 -35.44 4.65 -11.88
N HIS A 253 -36.17 3.74 -11.26
CA HIS A 253 -37.40 4.04 -10.53
C HIS A 253 -37.32 3.64 -9.04
N ARG A 254 -36.12 3.34 -8.50
CA ARG A 254 -35.90 2.79 -7.15
C ARG A 254 -36.65 3.60 -6.09
N GLU A 255 -36.41 4.89 -6.02
CA GLU A 255 -37.00 5.79 -5.01
C GLU A 255 -38.53 5.77 -5.02
N TYR A 256 -39.15 5.76 -6.22
CA TYR A 256 -40.58 5.65 -6.36
C TYR A 256 -41.10 4.27 -5.95
N ILE A 257 -40.46 3.19 -6.39
CA ILE A 257 -40.87 1.82 -6.09
C ILE A 257 -40.80 1.59 -4.59
N GLU A 258 -39.71 1.96 -3.93
CA GLU A 258 -39.51 1.80 -2.49
C GLU A 258 -40.52 2.60 -1.66
N SER A 259 -40.91 3.78 -2.12
CA SER A 259 -41.88 4.64 -1.44
C SER A 259 -43.30 4.03 -1.36
N ILE A 260 -43.64 3.09 -2.24
CA ILE A 260 -44.98 2.52 -2.34
C ILE A 260 -45.06 0.99 -2.38
N CYS A 261 -43.94 0.30 -2.41
CA CYS A 261 -43.90 -1.18 -2.40
C CYS A 261 -43.33 -1.71 -1.09
N GLU A 262 -44.18 -2.27 -0.25
CA GLU A 262 -43.77 -2.85 1.04
C GLU A 262 -43.09 -4.25 0.88
N THR A 263 -43.20 -4.85 -0.32
CA THR A 263 -42.74 -6.22 -0.56
C THR A 263 -42.00 -6.28 -1.87
N SER A 264 -40.72 -6.64 -1.83
CA SER A 264 -39.87 -6.84 -2.99
C SER A 264 -39.08 -8.13 -2.89
N TYR A 265 -38.86 -8.75 -4.03
CA TYR A 265 -38.10 -9.98 -4.16
C TYR A 265 -37.19 -9.87 -5.36
N VAL A 266 -36.06 -10.55 -5.30
CA VAL A 266 -35.06 -10.53 -6.35
C VAL A 266 -34.72 -11.98 -6.81
N HIS A 267 -34.37 -12.14 -8.09
CA HIS A 267 -33.78 -13.36 -8.62
C HIS A 267 -32.89 -13.05 -9.83
N ARG A 268 -31.99 -13.98 -10.16
CA ARG A 268 -31.29 -13.90 -11.46
C ARG A 268 -32.24 -14.34 -12.57
N GLU A 269 -32.10 -13.71 -13.76
CA GLU A 269 -32.95 -14.00 -14.92
C GLU A 269 -32.95 -15.50 -15.30
N SER A 270 -31.77 -16.15 -15.17
CA SER A 270 -31.60 -17.59 -15.37
C SER A 270 -32.10 -18.47 -14.19
N GLY A 271 -32.42 -17.88 -13.05
CA GLY A 271 -32.97 -18.53 -11.86
C GLY A 271 -34.49 -18.61 -11.89
N ARG A 272 -35.09 -19.36 -10.99
CA ARG A 272 -36.56 -19.50 -10.87
C ARG A 272 -37.09 -19.22 -9.48
N LYS A 273 -36.21 -19.02 -8.51
CA LYS A 273 -36.59 -18.85 -7.11
C LYS A 273 -36.42 -17.37 -6.73
N TRP A 274 -37.51 -16.77 -6.34
CA TRP A 274 -37.54 -15.44 -5.76
C TRP A 274 -37.14 -15.48 -4.29
N ILE A 275 -36.19 -14.64 -3.87
CA ILE A 275 -35.81 -14.44 -2.48
C ILE A 275 -36.09 -13.00 -2.08
N PRO A 276 -36.25 -12.67 -0.79
CA PRO A 276 -36.36 -11.26 -0.36
C PRO A 276 -35.25 -10.41 -0.95
N ARG A 277 -35.57 -9.18 -1.36
CA ARG A 277 -34.57 -8.23 -1.84
C ARG A 277 -33.69 -7.71 -0.70
N THR A 278 -34.32 -7.48 0.46
CA THR A 278 -33.63 -6.93 1.63
C THR A 278 -33.63 -7.94 2.77
N TYR A 279 -32.59 -7.90 3.57
CA TYR A 279 -32.42 -8.71 4.76
C TYR A 279 -31.99 -7.83 5.93
N ASP A 280 -32.35 -8.22 7.14
CA ASP A 280 -31.78 -7.67 8.34
C ASP A 280 -30.25 -7.76 8.30
N GLY A 281 -29.56 -6.68 8.69
CA GLY A 281 -28.11 -6.58 8.57
C GLY A 281 -27.37 -7.63 9.41
N ASP A 282 -27.82 -7.84 10.66
CA ASP A 282 -27.20 -8.82 11.56
C ASP A 282 -27.40 -10.24 11.06
N ASP A 283 -28.63 -10.57 10.58
CA ASP A 283 -28.93 -11.88 10.02
C ASP A 283 -28.11 -12.17 8.76
N PHE A 284 -27.89 -11.15 7.92
CA PHE A 284 -27.10 -11.34 6.70
C PHE A 284 -25.60 -11.50 6.99
N LEU A 285 -25.05 -10.69 7.90
CA LEU A 285 -23.66 -10.82 8.35
C LEU A 285 -23.40 -12.18 9.02
N GLU A 286 -24.36 -12.66 9.83
CA GLU A 286 -24.28 -14.00 10.43
C GLU A 286 -24.29 -15.09 9.35
N LEU A 287 -25.11 -14.96 8.30
CA LEU A 287 -25.13 -15.88 7.17
C LEU A 287 -23.78 -15.90 6.43
N LEU A 288 -23.20 -14.71 6.18
CA LEU A 288 -21.87 -14.61 5.56
C LEU A 288 -20.80 -15.31 6.41
N ALA A 289 -20.81 -15.10 7.73
CA ALA A 289 -19.87 -15.74 8.64
C ALA A 289 -19.98 -17.27 8.61
N TRP A 290 -21.21 -17.81 8.69
CA TRP A 290 -21.44 -19.25 8.56
C TRP A 290 -21.04 -19.80 7.19
N TYR A 291 -21.22 -19.01 6.13
CA TYR A 291 -20.79 -19.42 4.79
C TYR A 291 -19.26 -19.40 4.65
N VAL A 292 -18.58 -18.42 5.22
CA VAL A 292 -17.12 -18.37 5.21
C VAL A 292 -16.50 -19.60 5.85
N THR A 293 -16.99 -20.01 7.02
CA THR A 293 -16.41 -21.11 7.77
C THR A 293 -16.96 -22.49 7.33
N GLU A 294 -18.27 -22.68 7.21
CA GLU A 294 -18.92 -23.98 7.02
C GLU A 294 -19.66 -24.12 5.68
N GLY A 295 -19.66 -23.05 4.88
CA GLY A 295 -20.48 -22.97 3.66
C GLY A 295 -19.77 -23.44 2.40
N ASN A 296 -20.54 -24.05 1.52
CA ASN A 296 -20.16 -24.27 0.13
C ASN A 296 -21.35 -24.21 -0.81
N VAL A 297 -21.08 -23.88 -2.07
CA VAL A 297 -22.05 -23.85 -3.15
C VAL A 297 -21.70 -24.96 -4.14
N TYR A 298 -22.70 -25.64 -4.67
CA TYR A 298 -22.50 -26.54 -5.79
C TYR A 298 -23.64 -26.41 -6.79
N THR A 299 -23.29 -26.38 -8.06
CA THR A 299 -24.27 -26.39 -9.15
C THR A 299 -24.34 -27.76 -9.76
N SER A 300 -25.52 -28.37 -9.78
CA SER A 300 -25.73 -29.70 -10.37
C SER A 300 -25.57 -29.64 -11.89
N GLU A 301 -25.06 -30.70 -12.52
CA GLU A 301 -25.14 -30.85 -13.97
C GLU A 301 -26.58 -30.68 -14.49
N GLU A 302 -26.71 -30.18 -15.73
CA GLU A 302 -28.02 -30.02 -16.37
C GLU A 302 -28.80 -31.31 -16.35
N LYS A 303 -29.93 -31.30 -15.64
CA LYS A 303 -30.88 -32.43 -15.61
C LYS A 303 -32.13 -32.12 -16.39
N GLN A 304 -32.72 -33.13 -17.03
CA GLN A 304 -33.99 -33.00 -17.69
C GLN A 304 -35.09 -33.05 -16.64
N PHE A 305 -35.82 -31.96 -16.46
CA PHE A 305 -37.02 -31.88 -15.60
C PHE A 305 -38.28 -31.93 -16.49
N GLY A 306 -38.90 -33.13 -16.62
CA GLY A 306 -40.03 -33.31 -17.51
C GLY A 306 -39.68 -33.35 -19.00
N GLU A 307 -40.68 -33.28 -19.88
CA GLU A 307 -40.49 -33.44 -21.32
C GLU A 307 -39.84 -32.19 -22.00
N ASN A 308 -39.92 -31.00 -21.39
CA ASN A 308 -39.56 -29.73 -22.04
C ASN A 308 -38.59 -28.81 -21.27
N HIS A 309 -38.07 -29.22 -20.12
CA HIS A 309 -37.18 -28.36 -19.33
C HIS A 309 -35.88 -29.06 -18.97
N ARG A 310 -34.77 -28.42 -19.36
CA ARG A 310 -33.41 -28.68 -18.86
C ARG A 310 -32.98 -27.54 -17.96
N GLY A 311 -32.29 -27.84 -16.87
CA GLY A 311 -31.74 -26.80 -16.00
C GLY A 311 -30.82 -27.37 -14.95
N SER A 312 -29.93 -26.54 -14.48
CA SER A 312 -29.08 -26.80 -13.32
C SER A 312 -29.76 -26.27 -12.05
N SER A 313 -29.34 -26.77 -10.90
CA SER A 313 -29.78 -26.28 -9.59
C SER A 313 -28.56 -25.91 -8.77
N THR A 314 -28.49 -24.66 -8.33
CA THR A 314 -27.46 -24.17 -7.41
C THR A 314 -27.94 -24.36 -5.99
N THR A 315 -27.20 -25.15 -5.21
CA THR A 315 -27.49 -25.50 -3.83
C THR A 315 -26.43 -24.91 -2.93
N ILE A 316 -26.84 -24.15 -1.93
CA ILE A 316 -26.04 -23.66 -0.84
C ILE A 316 -26.13 -24.64 0.31
N LYS A 317 -24.99 -25.03 0.83
CA LYS A 317 -24.88 -25.97 1.96
C LYS A 317 -24.08 -25.33 3.07
N ILE A 318 -24.62 -25.33 4.28
CA ILE A 318 -23.90 -24.99 5.51
C ILE A 318 -23.74 -26.25 6.32
N ALA A 319 -22.51 -26.70 6.53
CA ALA A 319 -22.17 -27.97 7.17
C ALA A 319 -21.95 -27.75 8.67
N GLN A 320 -22.81 -28.26 9.53
CA GLN A 320 -22.61 -28.24 10.97
C GLN A 320 -23.26 -29.48 11.58
N ASN A 321 -22.51 -30.20 12.41
CA ASN A 321 -22.99 -31.44 13.02
C ASN A 321 -23.97 -31.15 14.16
N ALA A 322 -25.14 -31.78 14.14
CA ALA A 322 -26.12 -31.72 15.22
C ALA A 322 -25.72 -32.54 16.48
N VAL A 323 -24.80 -33.49 16.31
CA VAL A 323 -24.28 -34.33 17.39
C VAL A 323 -22.76 -34.22 17.39
N ALA A 324 -22.21 -33.53 18.34
CA ALA A 324 -20.76 -33.43 18.51
C ALA A 324 -20.19 -34.64 19.26
N ASP A 325 -19.02 -35.10 18.84
CA ASP A 325 -18.15 -35.93 19.65
C ASP A 325 -17.64 -35.11 20.85
N GLY A 326 -18.49 -34.80 21.83
CA GLY A 326 -18.07 -34.32 23.13
C GLY A 326 -18.56 -32.97 23.64
N GLY A 327 -19.68 -32.39 23.19
CA GLY A 327 -20.14 -31.15 23.86
C GLY A 327 -21.50 -30.59 23.45
N GLU A 328 -22.14 -29.91 24.39
CA GLU A 328 -23.42 -29.21 24.23
C GLU A 328 -23.32 -28.08 23.16
N THR A 329 -22.16 -27.45 22.96
CA THR A 329 -21.95 -26.28 22.10
C THR A 329 -22.26 -26.53 20.61
N ALA A 330 -21.88 -27.67 20.04
CA ALA A 330 -22.13 -27.93 18.60
C ALA A 330 -23.62 -28.22 18.30
N GLN A 331 -24.37 -28.66 19.28
CA GLN A 331 -25.82 -28.82 19.14
C GLN A 331 -26.51 -27.45 19.12
N ASP A 332 -25.98 -26.49 19.87
CA ASP A 332 -26.47 -25.12 19.89
C ASP A 332 -26.20 -24.41 18.56
N ASP A 333 -25.01 -24.59 17.98
CA ASP A 333 -24.61 -23.94 16.69
C ASP A 333 -25.44 -24.47 15.51
N HIS A 334 -25.67 -25.79 15.45
CA HIS A 334 -26.59 -26.35 14.45
C HIS A 334 -28.00 -25.76 14.58
N ALA A 335 -28.54 -25.63 15.80
CA ALA A 335 -29.86 -25.04 16.04
C ALA A 335 -29.86 -23.52 15.65
N ARG A 336 -28.80 -22.79 15.98
CA ARG A 336 -28.61 -21.36 15.64
C ARG A 336 -28.67 -21.11 14.14
N ILE A 337 -27.98 -21.94 13.34
CA ILE A 337 -28.05 -21.88 11.87
C ILE A 337 -29.48 -22.11 11.38
N GLY A 338 -30.19 -23.09 11.96
CA GLY A 338 -31.59 -23.38 11.61
C GLY A 338 -32.53 -22.20 11.90
N GLU A 339 -32.36 -21.56 13.04
CA GLU A 339 -33.14 -20.37 13.44
C GLU A 339 -32.85 -19.19 12.53
N LEU A 340 -31.60 -18.94 12.21
CA LEU A 340 -31.15 -17.89 11.26
C LEU A 340 -31.83 -18.09 9.89
N LEU A 341 -31.66 -19.26 9.28
CA LEU A 341 -32.21 -19.54 7.95
C LEU A 341 -33.75 -19.47 7.93
N ASN A 342 -34.40 -19.83 9.04
CA ASN A 342 -35.84 -19.68 9.17
C ASN A 342 -36.28 -18.18 9.29
N ARG A 343 -35.53 -17.33 10.05
CA ARG A 343 -35.81 -15.89 10.12
C ARG A 343 -35.64 -15.26 8.75
N MET A 344 -34.60 -15.63 8.01
CA MET A 344 -34.34 -15.17 6.63
C MET A 344 -35.34 -15.73 5.60
N GLY A 345 -36.24 -16.66 5.99
CA GLY A 345 -37.30 -17.22 5.14
C GLY A 345 -36.83 -18.29 4.15
N PHE A 346 -35.72 -18.96 4.42
CA PHE A 346 -35.24 -20.06 3.58
C PHE A 346 -35.92 -21.41 3.96
N GLU A 347 -36.43 -22.13 2.95
CA GLU A 347 -36.90 -23.49 3.09
C GLU A 347 -35.70 -24.44 2.90
N CYS A 348 -35.24 -25.05 4.00
CA CYS A 348 -34.06 -25.89 4.00
C CYS A 348 -34.40 -27.38 4.05
N TYR A 349 -33.63 -28.18 3.32
CA TYR A 349 -33.48 -29.61 3.65
C TYR A 349 -32.48 -29.70 4.81
N VAL A 350 -32.83 -30.41 5.85
CA VAL A 350 -32.05 -30.52 7.09
C VAL A 350 -31.72 -31.98 7.34
N ASP A 351 -30.47 -32.25 7.63
CA ASP A 351 -30.01 -33.54 8.17
C ASP A 351 -29.09 -33.30 9.38
N ASP A 352 -28.63 -34.38 10.01
CA ASP A 352 -27.79 -34.31 11.23
C ASP A 352 -26.43 -33.65 11.00
N ARG A 353 -26.09 -33.20 9.78
CA ARG A 353 -24.79 -32.71 9.39
C ARG A 353 -24.84 -31.39 8.62
N SER A 354 -26.01 -30.93 8.17
CA SER A 354 -26.08 -29.75 7.34
C SER A 354 -27.47 -29.19 7.11
N TYR A 355 -27.51 -27.92 6.76
CA TYR A 355 -28.64 -27.25 6.13
C TYR A 355 -28.36 -27.03 4.64
N GLN A 356 -29.36 -27.30 3.79
CA GLN A 356 -29.23 -27.17 2.36
C GLN A 356 -30.45 -26.44 1.78
N PHE A 357 -30.24 -25.45 0.99
CA PHE A 357 -31.30 -24.72 0.28
C PHE A 357 -30.84 -24.30 -1.11
N THR A 358 -31.79 -23.98 -1.98
CA THR A 358 -31.48 -23.66 -3.37
C THR A 358 -31.76 -22.19 -3.68
N SER A 359 -30.77 -21.46 -4.17
CA SER A 359 -30.90 -20.13 -4.76
C SER A 359 -29.70 -19.91 -5.65
N LYS A 360 -29.93 -19.66 -6.94
CA LYS A 360 -28.81 -19.37 -7.84
C LYS A 360 -28.21 -18.00 -7.51
N LEU A 361 -29.08 -16.98 -7.39
CA LEU A 361 -28.63 -15.63 -7.08
C LEU A 361 -27.77 -15.54 -5.81
N LEU A 362 -28.29 -16.10 -4.71
CA LEU A 362 -27.56 -16.06 -3.44
C LEU A 362 -26.30 -16.93 -3.46
N GLY A 363 -26.32 -18.06 -4.18
CA GLY A 363 -25.13 -18.91 -4.32
C GLY A 363 -24.02 -18.18 -5.07
N ASP A 364 -24.33 -17.58 -6.20
CA ASP A 364 -23.38 -16.78 -6.98
C ASP A 364 -22.87 -15.58 -6.18
N LEU A 365 -23.73 -14.89 -5.42
CA LEU A 365 -23.36 -13.77 -4.56
C LEU A 365 -22.41 -14.21 -3.43
N LEU A 366 -22.71 -15.30 -2.75
CA LEU A 366 -21.87 -15.83 -1.67
C LEU A 366 -20.49 -16.25 -2.18
N GLU A 367 -20.41 -16.87 -3.36
CA GLU A 367 -19.12 -17.20 -3.99
C GLU A 367 -18.36 -15.93 -4.38
N CYS A 368 -19.04 -14.92 -4.92
CA CYS A 368 -18.44 -13.64 -5.27
C CYS A 368 -17.87 -12.92 -4.03
N LEU A 369 -18.65 -12.81 -2.96
CA LEU A 369 -18.26 -12.08 -1.75
C LEU A 369 -17.21 -12.83 -0.91
N CYS A 370 -17.43 -14.14 -0.71
CA CYS A 370 -16.71 -14.94 0.28
C CYS A 370 -15.77 -16.00 -0.30
N GLY A 371 -15.73 -16.16 -1.63
CA GLY A 371 -14.97 -17.22 -2.31
C GLY A 371 -15.68 -18.57 -2.40
N ALA A 372 -15.37 -19.32 -3.44
CA ALA A 372 -16.06 -20.58 -3.78
C ALA A 372 -15.56 -21.79 -3.00
N GLY A 373 -14.25 -21.94 -2.86
CA GLY A 373 -13.60 -23.12 -2.24
C GLY A 373 -12.86 -22.78 -0.96
N SER A 374 -12.47 -23.80 -0.19
CA SER A 374 -11.79 -23.65 1.09
C SER A 374 -10.47 -22.88 1.02
N PHE A 375 -9.81 -22.83 -0.15
CA PHE A 375 -8.58 -22.07 -0.38
C PHE A 375 -8.83 -20.63 -0.82
N GLU A 376 -10.07 -20.31 -1.24
CA GLU A 376 -10.45 -19.00 -1.78
C GLU A 376 -11.31 -18.19 -0.81
N LYS A 377 -11.64 -18.77 0.34
CA LYS A 377 -12.46 -18.11 1.36
C LYS A 377 -11.83 -16.80 1.81
N ARG A 378 -12.68 -15.78 2.02
CA ARG A 378 -12.31 -14.43 2.48
C ARG A 378 -13.47 -13.79 3.24
N ILE A 379 -13.15 -12.78 4.02
CA ILE A 379 -14.14 -11.91 4.67
C ILE A 379 -14.48 -10.78 3.69
N PRO A 380 -15.77 -10.55 3.37
CA PRO A 380 -16.17 -9.42 2.51
C PRO A 380 -15.84 -8.05 3.14
N ASP A 381 -15.50 -7.07 2.31
CA ASP A 381 -15.11 -5.73 2.76
C ASP A 381 -16.19 -5.03 3.58
N LEU A 382 -17.47 -5.25 3.29
CA LEU A 382 -18.60 -4.70 4.05
C LEU A 382 -18.54 -5.04 5.57
N VAL A 383 -17.88 -6.14 5.95
CA VAL A 383 -17.68 -6.51 7.36
C VAL A 383 -16.71 -5.55 8.05
N PHE A 384 -15.67 -5.08 7.33
CA PHE A 384 -14.71 -4.13 7.88
C PHE A 384 -15.30 -2.71 8.02
N ASP A 385 -16.35 -2.40 7.28
CA ASP A 385 -17.09 -1.13 7.36
C ASP A 385 -18.24 -1.17 8.38
N ALA A 386 -18.57 -2.33 8.97
CA ALA A 386 -19.66 -2.50 9.94
C ALA A 386 -19.32 -1.91 11.33
N ALA A 387 -20.32 -1.84 12.21
CA ALA A 387 -20.15 -1.45 13.60
C ALA A 387 -19.31 -2.48 14.39
N GLU A 388 -18.71 -2.04 15.52
CA GLU A 388 -17.86 -2.91 16.35
C GLU A 388 -18.59 -4.19 16.80
N GLU A 389 -19.83 -4.08 17.26
CA GLU A 389 -20.62 -5.22 17.74
C GLU A 389 -20.84 -6.25 16.62
N GLN A 390 -21.15 -5.78 15.40
CA GLN A 390 -21.33 -6.64 14.22
C GLN A 390 -20.04 -7.34 13.79
N LYS A 391 -18.90 -6.63 13.81
CA LYS A 391 -17.57 -7.23 13.57
C LYS A 391 -17.25 -8.32 14.59
N ARG A 392 -17.56 -8.07 15.85
CA ARG A 392 -17.33 -9.01 16.95
C ARG A 392 -18.22 -10.24 16.84
N ASP A 393 -19.47 -10.08 16.49
CA ASP A 393 -20.41 -11.20 16.28
C ASP A 393 -20.04 -12.01 15.04
N PHE A 394 -19.55 -11.36 13.99
CA PHE A 394 -19.00 -12.04 12.82
C PHE A 394 -17.80 -12.91 13.20
N LEU A 395 -16.80 -12.36 13.93
CA LEU A 395 -15.64 -13.11 14.42
C LEU A 395 -16.05 -14.27 15.33
N ASN A 396 -17.00 -14.04 16.25
CA ASN A 396 -17.52 -15.08 17.13
C ASN A 396 -18.15 -16.24 16.36
N THR A 397 -18.86 -15.94 15.28
CA THR A 397 -19.49 -16.94 14.41
C THR A 397 -18.44 -17.71 13.61
N LEU A 398 -17.39 -17.06 13.08
CA LEU A 398 -16.28 -17.78 12.46
C LEU A 398 -15.64 -18.79 13.42
N VAL A 399 -15.36 -18.35 14.65
CA VAL A 399 -14.73 -19.21 15.68
C VAL A 399 -15.65 -20.34 16.12
N ALA A 400 -16.98 -20.16 16.08
CA ALA A 400 -17.95 -21.23 16.37
C ALA A 400 -17.92 -22.34 15.31
N GLY A 401 -17.67 -22.00 14.03
CA GLY A 401 -17.55 -22.97 12.93
C GLY A 401 -16.22 -23.74 12.97
N ASP A 402 -15.16 -23.12 12.46
CA ASP A 402 -13.83 -23.73 12.27
C ASP A 402 -12.83 -23.44 13.41
N GLY A 403 -13.33 -23.02 14.55
CA GLY A 403 -12.51 -22.67 15.69
C GLY A 403 -12.73 -23.53 16.93
N ASP A 404 -12.00 -23.15 17.97
CA ASP A 404 -12.17 -23.68 19.30
C ASP A 404 -11.95 -22.54 20.32
N ARG A 405 -12.87 -22.40 21.27
CA ARG A 405 -12.87 -21.33 22.25
C ARG A 405 -12.65 -21.86 23.66
N GLN A 406 -11.74 -21.20 24.40
CA GLN A 406 -11.54 -21.36 25.83
C GLN A 406 -11.99 -20.07 26.55
N VAL A 407 -11.86 -20.00 27.87
CA VAL A 407 -12.41 -18.89 28.68
C VAL A 407 -11.88 -17.50 28.27
N GLU A 408 -10.63 -17.40 27.86
CA GLU A 408 -9.97 -16.12 27.49
C GLU A 408 -9.15 -16.24 26.21
N SER A 409 -9.38 -17.28 25.39
CA SER A 409 -8.63 -17.47 24.16
C SER A 409 -9.43 -18.28 23.17
N TRP A 410 -9.13 -18.07 21.90
CA TRP A 410 -9.68 -18.85 20.81
C TRP A 410 -8.60 -19.18 19.77
N ARG A 411 -8.92 -20.19 18.98
CA ARG A 411 -8.14 -20.60 17.83
C ARG A 411 -9.07 -20.77 16.64
N TYR A 412 -8.64 -20.33 15.48
CA TYR A 412 -9.32 -20.50 14.21
C TYR A 412 -8.40 -21.20 13.21
N THR A 413 -8.94 -22.08 12.36
CA THR A 413 -8.14 -22.85 11.40
C THR A 413 -8.70 -22.68 10.00
N THR A 414 -7.86 -22.33 9.03
CA THR A 414 -8.25 -22.16 7.62
C THR A 414 -7.20 -22.69 6.67
N SER A 415 -7.62 -23.11 5.47
CA SER A 415 -6.72 -23.42 4.36
C SER A 415 -6.50 -22.22 3.42
N SER A 416 -7.31 -21.16 3.56
CA SER A 416 -7.18 -19.95 2.77
C SER A 416 -6.15 -18.99 3.38
N GLU A 417 -5.20 -18.58 2.58
CA GLU A 417 -4.22 -17.55 2.96
C GLU A 417 -4.90 -16.19 3.12
N ARG A 418 -5.79 -15.84 2.20
CA ARG A 418 -6.56 -14.59 2.26
C ARG A 418 -7.43 -14.53 3.52
N LEU A 419 -8.13 -15.62 3.85
CA LEU A 419 -8.96 -15.66 5.08
C LEU A 419 -8.11 -15.58 6.35
N ARG A 420 -6.87 -16.13 6.35
CA ARG A 420 -5.92 -15.92 7.45
C ARG A 420 -5.67 -14.43 7.65
N ASP A 421 -5.35 -13.72 6.57
CA ASP A 421 -5.06 -12.29 6.62
C ASP A 421 -6.27 -11.48 7.05
N ASP A 422 -7.44 -11.80 6.52
CA ASP A 422 -8.69 -11.12 6.85
C ASP A 422 -9.09 -11.32 8.32
N VAL A 423 -8.88 -12.50 8.91
CA VAL A 423 -9.13 -12.73 10.34
C VAL A 423 -8.17 -11.92 11.21
N LEU A 424 -6.88 -11.81 10.82
CA LEU A 424 -5.92 -10.96 11.52
C LEU A 424 -6.30 -9.48 11.42
N ARG A 425 -6.72 -9.02 10.24
CA ARG A 425 -7.25 -7.67 10.00
C ARG A 425 -8.47 -7.40 10.89
N LEU A 426 -9.42 -8.34 10.94
CA LEU A 426 -10.62 -8.20 11.76
C LEU A 426 -10.28 -8.08 13.26
N CYS A 427 -9.33 -8.89 13.75
CA CYS A 427 -8.81 -8.74 15.12
C CYS A 427 -8.20 -7.36 15.34
N THR A 428 -7.40 -6.87 14.39
CA THR A 428 -6.79 -5.54 14.47
C THR A 428 -7.85 -4.44 14.55
N HIS A 429 -8.92 -4.53 13.75
CA HIS A 429 -10.07 -3.61 13.82
C HIS A 429 -10.83 -3.70 15.15
N LEU A 430 -10.75 -4.81 15.85
CA LEU A 430 -11.37 -5.01 17.17
C LEU A 430 -10.43 -4.66 18.35
N GLY A 431 -9.26 -4.08 18.08
CA GLY A 431 -8.29 -3.74 19.12
C GLY A 431 -7.56 -4.95 19.71
N GLU A 432 -7.60 -6.09 19.05
CA GLU A 432 -7.06 -7.37 19.54
C GLU A 432 -5.80 -7.78 18.79
N THR A 433 -4.84 -8.34 19.52
CA THR A 433 -3.63 -8.91 18.93
C THR A 433 -3.81 -10.40 18.67
N ALA A 434 -3.82 -10.78 17.41
CA ALA A 434 -3.79 -12.19 17.00
C ALA A 434 -2.43 -12.55 16.38
N SER A 435 -2.14 -13.83 16.36
CA SER A 435 -0.95 -14.40 15.72
C SER A 435 -1.31 -15.66 14.96
N TYR A 436 -0.49 -16.03 13.97
CA TYR A 436 -0.72 -17.26 13.24
C TYR A 436 0.50 -18.17 13.20
N ASN A 437 0.28 -19.45 12.89
CA ASN A 437 1.31 -20.35 12.40
C ASN A 437 0.76 -21.24 11.28
N HIS A 438 1.65 -21.81 10.48
CA HIS A 438 1.32 -22.75 9.43
C HIS A 438 1.71 -24.16 9.85
N ASP A 439 0.76 -25.10 9.82
CA ASP A 439 1.00 -26.49 10.15
C ASP A 439 0.18 -27.41 9.23
N SER A 440 0.86 -28.36 8.60
CA SER A 440 0.24 -29.42 7.80
C SER A 440 -0.69 -28.94 6.67
N GLY A 441 -0.37 -27.79 6.05
CA GLY A 441 -1.15 -27.21 4.94
C GLY A 441 -2.35 -26.39 5.37
N SER A 442 -2.43 -26.01 6.65
CA SER A 442 -3.47 -25.13 7.18
C SER A 442 -2.84 -24.01 8.02
N TRP A 443 -3.47 -22.86 7.99
CA TRP A 443 -3.16 -21.71 8.84
C TRP A 443 -3.94 -21.82 10.14
N ARG A 444 -3.26 -21.58 11.26
CA ARG A 444 -3.89 -21.55 12.59
C ARG A 444 -3.70 -20.20 13.20
N ILE A 445 -4.76 -19.49 13.43
CA ILE A 445 -4.79 -18.18 14.06
C ILE A 445 -5.12 -18.34 15.54
N TYR A 446 -4.43 -17.62 16.39
CA TYR A 446 -4.57 -17.65 17.84
C TYR A 446 -4.77 -16.24 18.37
N CYS A 447 -5.77 -16.05 19.21
CA CYS A 447 -5.97 -14.85 19.97
C CYS A 447 -6.18 -15.18 21.45
N THR A 448 -5.69 -14.33 22.32
CA THR A 448 -6.01 -14.35 23.76
C THR A 448 -6.57 -12.99 24.10
N GLU A 449 -7.85 -12.94 24.38
CA GLU A 449 -8.59 -11.71 24.67
C GLU A 449 -7.97 -10.96 25.85
N GLY A 450 -7.78 -9.63 25.72
CA GLY A 450 -7.19 -8.79 26.76
C GLY A 450 -5.78 -9.19 27.20
N ALA A 451 -5.09 -9.99 26.45
CA ALA A 451 -3.78 -10.50 26.82
C ALA A 451 -2.70 -9.44 26.64
N LYS A 452 -1.96 -9.22 27.69
CA LYS A 452 -0.85 -8.28 27.76
C LYS A 452 0.36 -8.78 27.01
N ASN A 453 0.91 -7.94 26.14
CA ASN A 453 2.16 -8.18 25.41
C ASN A 453 3.37 -7.73 26.19
N SER A 454 3.62 -8.36 27.34
CA SER A 454 4.71 -7.95 28.20
C SER A 454 5.94 -8.83 28.07
N PHE A 455 7.13 -8.22 28.20
CA PHE A 455 8.39 -8.90 28.08
C PHE A 455 9.48 -8.32 29.02
N ARG A 456 10.59 -9.04 29.14
CA ARG A 456 11.82 -8.59 29.81
C ARG A 456 13.01 -9.02 28.97
N MET A 457 13.95 -8.12 28.70
CA MET A 457 15.08 -8.39 27.81
C MET A 457 15.92 -9.60 28.25
N HIS A 458 16.18 -9.78 29.53
CA HIS A 458 16.94 -10.96 30.04
C HIS A 458 16.30 -12.34 29.78
N ARG A 459 15.01 -12.37 29.33
CA ARG A 459 14.28 -13.61 29.04
C ARG A 459 13.90 -13.73 27.56
N SER A 460 13.64 -12.61 26.93
CA SER A 460 13.04 -12.52 25.61
C SER A 460 13.93 -11.80 24.61
N GLY A 461 15.02 -11.16 25.08
CA GLY A 461 15.94 -10.41 24.24
C GLY A 461 17.22 -11.20 23.95
N GLU A 462 17.72 -11.09 22.73
CA GLU A 462 19.03 -11.60 22.30
C GLU A 462 19.68 -10.57 21.38
N ARG A 463 21.01 -10.58 21.27
CA ARG A 463 21.73 -9.78 20.28
C ARG A 463 22.25 -10.68 19.18
N SER A 464 22.04 -10.29 17.94
CA SER A 464 22.51 -10.99 16.76
C SER A 464 23.15 -10.02 15.77
N THR A 465 23.54 -10.50 14.61
CA THR A 465 24.15 -9.69 13.55
C THR A 465 23.34 -9.88 12.26
N ALA A 466 23.18 -8.84 11.48
CA ALA A 466 22.47 -8.89 10.21
C ALA A 466 23.27 -9.69 9.16
N ASP A 467 22.59 -10.58 8.45
CA ASP A 467 23.18 -11.39 7.36
C ASP A 467 22.68 -10.94 5.97
N ASP A 468 21.45 -10.42 5.88
CA ASP A 468 20.74 -10.11 4.62
C ASP A 468 20.26 -8.65 4.51
N GLY A 469 20.96 -7.73 5.18
CA GLY A 469 20.60 -6.32 5.19
C GLY A 469 19.41 -5.97 6.09
N VAL A 470 18.97 -4.70 6.03
CA VAL A 470 17.81 -4.20 6.78
C VAL A 470 16.98 -3.26 5.92
N TYR A 471 15.69 -3.16 6.23
CA TYR A 471 14.68 -2.44 5.48
C TYR A 471 13.82 -1.61 6.41
N CYS A 472 13.39 -0.45 5.97
CA CYS A 472 12.40 0.34 6.70
C CYS A 472 11.55 1.21 5.77
N VAL A 473 10.41 1.64 6.28
CA VAL A 473 9.51 2.56 5.60
C VAL A 473 9.25 3.78 6.49
N THR A 474 8.91 4.90 5.90
CA THR A 474 8.39 6.06 6.62
C THR A 474 6.88 6.10 6.42
N VAL A 475 6.12 6.08 7.51
CA VAL A 475 4.66 6.14 7.50
C VAL A 475 4.20 7.55 7.89
N ALA A 476 3.22 8.07 7.16
CA ALA A 476 2.69 9.41 7.37
C ALA A 476 2.18 9.62 8.81
N ASP A 477 2.34 10.83 9.31
CA ASP A 477 1.86 11.35 10.58
C ASP A 477 2.38 10.62 11.83
N ASN A 478 1.97 9.39 12.07
CA ASN A 478 2.19 8.68 13.33
C ASN A 478 3.58 8.05 13.47
N ASN A 479 4.27 7.82 12.36
CA ASN A 479 5.57 7.13 12.34
C ASN A 479 5.55 5.80 13.11
N THR A 480 4.48 5.03 12.99
CA THR A 480 4.28 3.71 13.57
C THR A 480 3.81 2.72 12.51
N LEU A 481 4.03 1.44 12.73
CA LEU A 481 3.74 0.38 11.78
C LEU A 481 3.33 -0.89 12.52
N LEU A 482 2.32 -1.59 12.02
CA LEU A 482 1.94 -2.92 12.53
C LEU A 482 2.75 -4.00 11.81
N ALA A 483 3.84 -4.43 12.45
CA ALA A 483 4.80 -5.34 11.86
C ALA A 483 5.22 -6.45 12.84
N GLY A 484 5.91 -7.46 12.32
CA GLY A 484 6.45 -8.55 13.12
C GLY A 484 6.99 -9.68 12.26
N ARG A 485 7.32 -10.81 12.87
CA ARG A 485 7.85 -11.99 12.20
C ARG A 485 7.09 -13.22 12.64
N ASN A 486 7.06 -14.23 11.77
CA ASN A 486 6.44 -15.52 12.07
C ASN A 486 4.97 -15.37 12.53
N GLY A 487 4.24 -14.47 11.89
CA GLY A 487 2.82 -14.24 12.15
C GLY A 487 2.49 -13.54 13.47
N LYS A 488 3.41 -12.78 14.06
CA LYS A 488 3.23 -12.10 15.36
C LYS A 488 3.39 -10.61 15.18
N PHE A 489 2.29 -9.90 14.99
CA PHE A 489 2.27 -8.48 14.68
C PHE A 489 2.13 -7.60 15.91
N GLN A 490 2.84 -6.46 15.94
CA GLN A 490 2.78 -5.45 16.98
C GLN A 490 3.03 -4.06 16.41
N PHE A 491 2.46 -3.03 17.02
CA PHE A 491 2.79 -1.65 16.68
C PHE A 491 4.17 -1.25 17.21
N VAL A 492 5.01 -0.75 16.32
CA VAL A 492 6.37 -0.26 16.59
C VAL A 492 6.62 1.06 15.89
N GLY A 493 7.61 1.82 16.38
CA GLY A 493 7.92 3.13 15.83
C GLY A 493 8.87 3.11 14.65
N GLN A 494 9.08 4.27 14.04
CA GLN A 494 9.95 4.50 12.88
C GLN A 494 10.83 5.75 13.04
N SER A 495 11.51 6.19 11.95
CA SER A 495 12.59 7.17 11.93
C SER A 495 12.28 8.52 12.60
N LEU A 496 13.36 9.17 13.13
CA LEU A 496 13.30 10.40 13.92
C LEU A 496 13.17 11.69 13.07
N TYR A 497 13.56 11.69 11.79
CA TYR A 497 13.74 12.96 11.04
C TYR A 497 12.43 13.69 10.73
N GLY A 498 11.41 13.00 10.27
CA GLY A 498 10.09 13.56 9.98
C GLY A 498 9.36 14.14 11.19
N VAL A 499 9.66 13.62 12.37
CA VAL A 499 8.97 13.91 13.62
C VAL A 499 9.24 15.33 14.14
N LEU A 500 10.36 15.95 13.81
CA LEU A 500 10.66 17.35 14.20
C LEU A 500 9.74 18.36 13.50
N GLY A 501 9.15 18.01 12.38
CA GLY A 501 8.19 18.82 11.65
C GLY A 501 6.72 18.56 12.00
N TRP A 502 6.44 17.53 12.81
CA TRP A 502 5.08 17.10 13.17
C TRP A 502 4.58 17.82 14.43
N ASP A 503 3.44 18.48 14.35
CA ASP A 503 2.92 19.39 15.37
C ASP A 503 2.50 18.75 16.69
N ARG A 504 2.40 17.40 16.72
CA ARG A 504 2.07 16.62 17.94
C ARG A 504 3.28 15.97 18.60
N PHE A 505 4.46 16.08 18.00
CA PHE A 505 5.67 15.53 18.60
C PHE A 505 6.16 16.38 19.78
N ARG A 506 6.53 15.73 20.88
CA ARG A 506 6.97 16.41 22.10
C ARG A 506 8.13 17.39 21.93
N LEU A 507 8.99 17.15 20.93
CA LEU A 507 10.10 18.03 20.56
C LEU A 507 9.80 18.81 19.27
N TYR A 508 8.52 18.84 18.83
CA TYR A 508 8.12 19.63 17.67
C TYR A 508 8.43 21.09 17.85
N ASP A 509 9.19 21.64 16.94
CA ASP A 509 9.40 23.06 16.78
C ASP A 509 9.64 23.39 15.31
N LYS A 510 8.61 23.88 14.64
CA LYS A 510 8.67 24.22 13.21
C LYS A 510 9.71 25.30 12.90
N GLU A 511 9.93 26.25 13.82
CA GLU A 511 10.93 27.29 13.64
C GLU A 511 12.34 26.72 13.80
N MET A 512 12.53 25.78 14.72
CA MET A 512 13.79 25.04 14.86
C MET A 512 14.06 24.18 13.62
N GLY A 513 13.06 23.44 13.11
CA GLY A 513 13.20 22.70 11.86
C GLY A 513 13.56 23.61 10.68
N ALA A 514 12.92 24.77 10.58
CA ALA A 514 13.26 25.78 9.59
C ALA A 514 14.66 26.37 9.79
N ALA A 515 15.13 26.56 11.03
CA ALA A 515 16.48 27.02 11.35
C ALA A 515 17.54 26.01 10.88
N VAL A 516 17.34 24.73 11.16
CA VAL A 516 18.24 23.65 10.74
C VAL A 516 18.34 23.59 9.20
N THR A 517 17.20 23.65 8.50
CA THR A 517 17.20 23.63 7.03
C THR A 517 17.78 24.91 6.42
N ALA A 518 17.60 26.07 7.05
CA ALA A 518 18.21 27.31 6.62
C ALA A 518 19.75 27.26 6.77
N THR A 519 20.25 26.83 7.94
CA THR A 519 21.68 26.59 8.16
C THR A 519 22.26 25.59 7.18
N GLY A 520 21.55 24.49 6.89
CA GLY A 520 21.97 23.49 5.90
C GLY A 520 22.14 24.09 4.50
N ARG A 521 21.25 24.99 4.07
CA ARG A 521 21.40 25.70 2.79
C ARG A 521 22.64 26.57 2.74
N GLU A 522 22.90 27.31 3.79
CA GLU A 522 24.13 28.17 3.88
C GLU A 522 25.41 27.33 3.81
N VAL A 523 25.43 26.16 4.45
CA VAL A 523 26.56 25.23 4.38
C VAL A 523 26.76 24.71 2.95
N ILE A 524 25.70 24.36 2.23
CA ILE A 524 25.79 23.88 0.83
C ILE A 524 26.21 25.02 -0.11
N GLU A 525 25.72 26.25 0.11
CA GLU A 525 26.14 27.42 -0.66
C GLU A 525 27.65 27.71 -0.43
N HIS A 526 28.11 27.70 0.82
CA HIS A 526 29.53 27.81 1.15
C HIS A 526 30.38 26.70 0.52
N THR A 527 29.89 25.45 0.54
CA THR A 527 30.58 24.32 -0.12
C THR A 527 30.76 24.57 -1.61
N ALA A 528 29.73 25.10 -2.27
CA ALA A 528 29.80 25.48 -3.68
C ALA A 528 30.79 26.63 -3.95
N ASP A 529 30.79 27.64 -3.09
CA ASP A 529 31.71 28.77 -3.19
C ASP A 529 33.17 28.33 -2.97
N ALA A 530 33.43 27.48 -1.96
CA ALA A 530 34.77 26.94 -1.71
C ALA A 530 35.27 26.05 -2.87
N ALA A 531 34.40 25.25 -3.50
CA ALA A 531 34.74 24.52 -4.71
C ALA A 531 35.08 25.46 -5.89
N ALA A 532 34.32 26.57 -6.05
CA ALA A 532 34.54 27.55 -7.10
C ALA A 532 35.88 28.29 -6.92
N GLU A 533 36.38 28.47 -5.69
CA GLU A 533 37.71 29.04 -5.43
C GLU A 533 38.86 28.21 -6.02
N LEU A 534 38.62 26.92 -6.21
CA LEU A 534 39.54 25.98 -6.86
C LEU A 534 39.24 25.76 -8.35
N ASP A 535 38.52 26.67 -8.99
CA ASP A 535 38.09 26.57 -10.39
C ASP A 535 37.28 25.29 -10.70
N ARG A 536 36.46 24.82 -9.73
CA ARG A 536 35.57 23.67 -9.93
C ARG A 536 34.14 24.13 -10.04
N GLU A 537 33.45 23.64 -11.08
CA GLU A 537 32.04 23.98 -11.31
C GLU A 537 31.14 22.98 -10.59
N VAL A 538 30.17 23.50 -9.82
CA VAL A 538 29.10 22.73 -9.23
C VAL A 538 28.01 22.53 -10.28
N ILE A 539 27.93 21.35 -10.84
CA ILE A 539 26.95 20.98 -11.89
C ILE A 539 25.58 20.66 -11.31
N TYR A 540 25.53 20.22 -10.07
CA TYR A 540 24.28 19.92 -9.36
C TYR A 540 24.48 19.93 -7.84
N GLY A 541 23.45 20.38 -7.11
CA GLY A 541 23.38 20.30 -5.64
C GLY A 541 21.96 20.01 -5.19
N ASP A 542 21.81 19.12 -4.23
CA ASP A 542 20.53 18.76 -3.64
C ASP A 542 20.68 18.45 -2.15
N THR A 543 19.91 19.15 -1.33
CA THR A 543 19.73 18.97 0.11
C THR A 543 21.02 18.96 0.93
N ASP A 544 21.89 17.98 0.77
CA ASP A 544 23.11 17.70 1.56
C ASP A 544 24.30 17.26 0.70
N SER A 545 24.20 17.34 -0.61
CA SER A 545 25.25 16.91 -1.53
C SER A 545 25.49 17.88 -2.68
N VAL A 546 26.71 17.91 -3.17
CA VAL A 546 27.14 18.65 -4.36
C VAL A 546 27.86 17.72 -5.32
N MET A 547 27.61 17.90 -6.63
CA MET A 547 28.29 17.18 -7.72
C MET A 547 29.16 18.17 -8.46
N LEU A 548 30.46 17.87 -8.54
CA LEU A 548 31.49 18.71 -9.12
C LEU A 548 32.02 18.11 -10.43
N GLU A 549 32.28 18.95 -11.43
CA GLU A 549 32.96 18.52 -12.64
C GLU A 549 34.48 18.59 -12.47
N LEU A 550 35.16 17.43 -12.75
CA LEU A 550 36.62 17.35 -12.67
C LEU A 550 37.31 17.50 -14.04
N GLY A 551 36.55 17.45 -15.14
CA GLY A 551 37.03 17.58 -16.52
C GLY A 551 36.91 16.32 -17.35
N HIS A 552 37.08 16.44 -18.67
CA HIS A 552 36.85 15.37 -19.64
C HIS A 552 38.04 14.42 -19.84
N ASP A 553 39.29 14.87 -19.67
CA ASP A 553 40.51 14.14 -20.01
C ASP A 553 41.32 13.70 -18.77
N ILE A 554 40.62 13.47 -17.66
CA ILE A 554 41.25 13.05 -16.38
C ILE A 554 41.17 11.51 -16.22
N SER A 555 42.23 10.89 -15.74
CA SER A 555 42.21 9.46 -15.37
C SER A 555 41.42 9.25 -14.09
N LYS A 556 40.90 8.01 -13.88
CA LYS A 556 40.14 7.66 -12.68
C LYS A 556 40.99 7.89 -11.41
N GLU A 557 42.23 7.46 -11.42
CA GLU A 557 43.16 7.58 -10.29
C GLU A 557 43.42 9.04 -9.93
N GLU A 558 43.63 9.90 -10.94
CA GLU A 558 43.84 11.34 -10.76
C GLU A 558 42.55 12.02 -10.30
N ALA A 559 41.37 11.59 -10.79
CA ALA A 559 40.09 12.10 -10.34
C ALA A 559 39.83 11.80 -8.86
N ILE A 560 40.19 10.59 -8.41
CA ILE A 560 40.09 10.19 -6.99
C ILE A 560 41.04 11.06 -6.13
N GLU A 561 42.30 11.25 -6.55
CA GLU A 561 43.29 12.07 -5.83
C GLU A 561 42.79 13.52 -5.69
N GLN A 562 42.33 14.11 -6.79
CA GLN A 562 41.80 15.50 -6.78
C GLN A 562 40.53 15.62 -5.94
N SER A 563 39.69 14.57 -5.90
CA SER A 563 38.48 14.58 -5.07
C SER A 563 38.80 14.60 -3.58
N PHE A 564 39.83 13.87 -3.14
CA PHE A 564 40.30 13.92 -1.75
C PHE A 564 40.97 15.27 -1.40
N GLU A 565 41.72 15.88 -2.33
CA GLU A 565 42.28 17.22 -2.12
C GLU A 565 41.16 18.27 -2.00
N LEU A 566 40.09 18.17 -2.79
CA LEU A 566 38.90 19.02 -2.71
C LEU A 566 38.16 18.82 -1.37
N GLU A 567 37.97 17.59 -0.94
CA GLU A 567 37.36 17.23 0.35
C GLU A 567 38.13 17.90 1.50
N GLU A 568 39.45 17.77 1.54
CA GLU A 568 40.31 18.37 2.56
C GLU A 568 40.18 19.90 2.56
N TYR A 569 40.30 20.53 1.40
CA TYR A 569 40.21 21.99 1.28
C TYR A 569 38.85 22.53 1.74
N ILE A 570 37.74 21.89 1.31
CA ILE A 570 36.40 22.34 1.66
C ILE A 570 36.16 22.13 3.17
N ASN A 571 36.59 21.02 3.73
CA ASN A 571 36.44 20.75 5.17
C ASN A 571 37.24 21.76 6.01
N ASP A 572 38.45 22.16 5.59
CA ASP A 572 39.26 23.22 6.26
C ASP A 572 38.57 24.57 6.21
N SER A 573 37.81 24.87 5.16
CA SER A 573 37.10 26.15 5.00
C SER A 573 35.91 26.32 5.98
N TYR A 574 35.35 25.22 6.49
CA TYR A 574 34.23 25.31 7.42
C TYR A 574 34.54 25.93 8.77
N ASP A 575 35.77 25.87 9.26
CA ASP A 575 36.18 26.57 10.49
C ASP A 575 35.96 28.09 10.38
N GLU A 576 36.39 28.68 9.28
CA GLU A 576 36.22 30.10 9.02
C GLU A 576 34.75 30.49 8.77
N PHE A 577 34.04 29.67 8.03
CA PHE A 577 32.60 29.84 7.77
C PHE A 577 31.78 29.80 9.07
N ALA A 578 31.96 28.78 9.90
CA ALA A 578 31.21 28.63 11.14
C ALA A 578 31.47 29.83 12.09
N LEU A 579 32.71 30.32 12.14
CA LEU A 579 33.07 31.46 12.98
C LEU A 579 32.49 32.76 12.47
N LYS A 580 32.55 33.02 11.13
CA LYS A 580 32.15 34.30 10.54
C LYS A 580 30.65 34.43 10.37
N GLU A 581 30.00 33.39 9.84
CA GLU A 581 28.60 33.45 9.44
C GLU A 581 27.64 32.96 10.54
N LEU A 582 28.09 32.05 11.43
CA LEU A 582 27.24 31.47 12.49
C LEU A 582 27.69 31.85 13.91
N ASP A 583 28.77 32.64 14.04
CA ASP A 583 29.39 32.98 15.33
C ASP A 583 29.64 31.76 16.23
N ALA A 584 30.00 30.63 15.61
CA ALA A 584 30.17 29.33 16.24
C ALA A 584 31.65 28.94 16.23
N ALA A 585 32.26 28.87 17.41
CA ALA A 585 33.66 28.43 17.58
C ALA A 585 33.82 26.90 17.49
N HIS A 586 32.73 26.16 17.44
CA HIS A 586 32.73 24.71 17.28
C HIS A 586 31.62 24.28 16.33
N HIS A 587 31.96 23.44 15.37
CA HIS A 587 31.01 22.89 14.41
C HIS A 587 31.31 21.42 14.14
N ARG A 588 30.40 20.77 13.40
CA ARG A 588 30.52 19.40 12.90
C ARG A 588 30.21 19.35 11.39
N PHE A 589 30.39 20.47 10.68
CA PHE A 589 30.29 20.46 9.24
C PHE A 589 31.44 19.65 8.66
N GLN A 590 31.10 18.69 7.84
CA GLN A 590 32.02 17.82 7.16
C GLN A 590 31.38 17.34 5.87
N ILE A 591 32.11 17.41 4.79
CA ILE A 591 31.78 16.81 3.51
C ILE A 591 32.68 15.59 3.32
N GLU A 592 32.19 14.62 2.58
CA GLU A 592 32.92 13.38 2.28
C GLU A 592 32.82 13.11 0.79
N PHE A 593 33.95 12.70 0.19
CA PHE A 593 33.95 12.17 -1.16
C PHE A 593 33.34 10.77 -1.17
N GLU A 594 32.08 10.67 -1.55
CA GLU A 594 31.30 9.43 -1.49
C GLU A 594 31.39 8.62 -2.77
N LYS A 595 31.23 9.28 -3.94
CA LYS A 595 31.10 8.59 -5.23
C LYS A 595 31.83 9.34 -6.33
N LEU A 596 32.46 8.61 -7.24
CA LEU A 596 32.95 9.12 -8.53
C LEU A 596 32.09 8.59 -9.66
N TYR A 597 31.44 9.52 -10.38
CA TYR A 597 30.73 9.19 -11.59
C TYR A 597 31.63 9.38 -12.81
N ARG A 598 31.68 8.38 -13.69
CA ARG A 598 32.31 8.51 -14.99
C ARG A 598 31.53 9.43 -15.91
N ARG A 599 30.20 9.36 -15.82
CA ARG A 599 29.24 10.22 -16.51
C ARG A 599 28.09 10.52 -15.57
N PHE A 600 27.62 11.74 -15.62
CA PHE A 600 26.46 12.21 -14.89
C PHE A 600 25.45 12.81 -15.89
N PHE A 601 24.19 12.47 -15.74
CA PHE A 601 23.11 12.92 -16.60
C PHE A 601 21.99 13.53 -15.75
N GLN A 602 21.50 14.70 -16.16
CA GLN A 602 20.39 15.38 -15.51
C GLN A 602 19.31 15.72 -16.55
N ALA A 603 18.05 15.31 -16.31
CA ALA A 603 16.93 15.58 -17.20
C ALA A 603 16.06 16.74 -16.71
N GLY A 604 16.47 17.98 -16.94
CA GLY A 604 15.65 19.21 -16.92
C GLY A 604 14.82 19.57 -15.70
N LYS A 605 14.74 18.75 -14.64
CA LYS A 605 14.05 19.03 -13.38
C LYS A 605 14.93 18.69 -12.18
N LYS A 606 14.77 19.48 -11.10
CA LYS A 606 15.39 19.16 -9.80
C LYS A 606 15.03 17.73 -9.38
N LYS A 607 15.98 17.03 -8.76
CA LYS A 607 15.84 15.66 -8.24
C LYS A 607 15.66 14.58 -9.32
N ARG A 608 16.08 14.83 -10.57
CA ARG A 608 16.10 13.84 -11.66
C ARG A 608 17.49 13.76 -12.26
N TYR A 609 18.26 12.79 -11.80
CA TYR A 609 19.61 12.55 -12.30
C TYR A 609 19.94 11.06 -12.34
N ALA A 610 20.94 10.72 -13.13
CA ALA A 610 21.53 9.40 -13.18
C ALA A 610 23.03 9.50 -13.38
N GLY A 611 23.78 8.52 -12.92
CA GLY A 611 25.22 8.50 -13.05
C GLY A 611 25.78 7.08 -13.07
N HIS A 612 26.85 6.89 -13.87
CA HIS A 612 27.65 5.68 -13.89
C HIS A 612 28.74 5.77 -12.85
N ILE A 613 28.57 5.07 -11.73
CA ILE A 613 29.50 5.04 -10.59
C ILE A 613 30.68 4.13 -10.94
N VAL A 614 31.90 4.63 -10.85
CA VAL A 614 33.13 3.86 -11.09
C VAL A 614 33.98 3.70 -9.82
N TRP A 615 33.67 4.45 -8.77
CA TRP A 615 34.27 4.33 -7.45
C TRP A 615 33.27 4.79 -6.39
N LYS A 616 33.20 4.09 -5.28
CA LYS A 616 32.30 4.40 -4.15
C LYS A 616 32.98 4.00 -2.83
N GLU A 617 33.07 4.95 -1.89
CA GLU A 617 33.55 4.71 -0.52
C GLU A 617 34.81 3.82 -0.43
N GLY A 618 35.83 4.11 -1.24
CA GLY A 618 37.11 3.36 -1.20
C GLY A 618 37.17 2.13 -2.11
N LYS A 619 36.15 1.81 -2.86
CA LYS A 619 36.05 0.61 -3.70
C LYS A 619 35.80 0.96 -5.16
N ASP A 620 36.41 0.18 -6.04
CA ASP A 620 36.04 0.17 -7.46
C ASP A 620 34.70 -0.53 -7.64
N VAL A 621 33.79 0.12 -8.34
CA VAL A 621 32.45 -0.41 -8.66
C VAL A 621 32.10 -0.19 -10.13
N ASP A 622 31.11 -0.87 -10.63
CA ASP A 622 30.47 -0.63 -11.93
C ASP A 622 28.96 -0.67 -11.71
N ASP A 623 28.43 0.44 -11.25
CA ASP A 623 27.01 0.52 -10.86
C ASP A 623 26.35 1.77 -11.46
N ILE A 624 25.02 1.81 -11.49
CA ILE A 624 24.24 2.91 -12.02
C ILE A 624 23.30 3.46 -10.96
N ASP A 625 23.50 4.72 -10.62
CA ASP A 625 22.61 5.47 -9.73
C ASP A 625 21.54 6.17 -10.57
N ILE A 626 20.26 5.97 -10.25
CA ILE A 626 19.14 6.61 -10.93
C ILE A 626 18.17 7.14 -9.88
N THR A 627 17.98 8.45 -9.84
CA THR A 627 17.14 9.13 -8.85
C THR A 627 16.06 9.99 -9.53
N GLY A 628 14.82 9.91 -9.00
CA GLY A 628 13.72 10.82 -9.36
C GLY A 628 13.03 10.55 -10.70
N PHE A 629 13.35 9.47 -11.41
CA PHE A 629 12.67 9.06 -12.63
C PHE A 629 11.44 8.19 -12.34
N GLU A 630 10.49 8.21 -13.28
CA GLU A 630 9.18 7.60 -13.10
C GLU A 630 9.21 6.06 -13.02
N TYR A 631 10.24 5.41 -13.51
CA TYR A 631 10.31 3.94 -13.61
C TYR A 631 10.14 3.20 -12.26
N LYS A 632 10.40 3.87 -11.13
CA LYS A 632 10.17 3.32 -9.79
C LYS A 632 8.71 3.41 -9.33
N ARG A 633 7.85 4.17 -9.99
CA ARG A 633 6.47 4.39 -9.57
C ARG A 633 5.58 3.19 -9.90
N SER A 634 4.61 2.91 -9.02
CA SER A 634 3.65 1.80 -9.20
C SER A 634 2.52 2.09 -10.19
N ASP A 635 2.32 3.37 -10.58
CA ASP A 635 1.28 3.81 -11.51
C ASP A 635 1.76 3.97 -12.97
N ILE A 636 2.91 3.41 -13.29
CA ILE A 636 3.55 3.49 -14.61
C ILE A 636 3.52 2.11 -15.29
N ALA A 637 3.20 2.11 -16.59
CA ALA A 637 3.16 0.88 -17.38
C ALA A 637 4.50 0.12 -17.36
N PRO A 638 4.51 -1.22 -17.32
CA PRO A 638 5.73 -2.01 -17.28
C PRO A 638 6.73 -1.66 -18.39
N ILE A 639 6.25 -1.51 -19.63
CA ILE A 639 7.08 -1.10 -20.78
C ILE A 639 7.78 0.25 -20.56
N THR A 640 7.09 1.20 -19.92
CA THR A 640 7.68 2.52 -19.60
C THR A 640 8.85 2.39 -18.65
N LYS A 641 8.69 1.52 -17.64
CA LYS A 641 9.75 1.26 -16.64
C LYS A 641 10.99 0.68 -17.30
N GLU A 642 10.79 -0.33 -18.13
CA GLU A 642 11.87 -1.02 -18.85
C GLU A 642 12.60 -0.09 -19.80
N VAL A 643 11.87 0.59 -20.68
CA VAL A 643 12.46 1.47 -21.70
C VAL A 643 13.14 2.67 -21.06
N GLN A 644 12.53 3.29 -20.05
CA GLN A 644 13.13 4.43 -19.37
C GLN A 644 14.44 4.04 -18.66
N LYS A 645 14.44 2.91 -17.95
CA LYS A 645 15.63 2.39 -17.29
C LYS A 645 16.73 2.10 -18.30
N ARG A 646 16.40 1.39 -19.39
CA ARG A 646 17.38 1.03 -20.43
C ARG A 646 17.97 2.26 -21.14
N VAL A 647 17.16 3.23 -21.50
CA VAL A 647 17.62 4.49 -22.12
C VAL A 647 18.58 5.24 -21.19
N ILE A 648 18.23 5.36 -19.90
CA ILE A 648 19.09 6.01 -18.91
C ILE A 648 20.43 5.27 -18.77
N GLU A 649 20.40 3.93 -18.72
CA GLU A 649 21.61 3.10 -18.67
C GLU A 649 22.50 3.33 -19.88
N MET A 650 21.95 3.37 -21.10
CA MET A 650 22.68 3.66 -22.33
C MET A 650 23.36 5.03 -22.26
N ILE A 651 22.63 6.05 -21.81
CA ILE A 651 23.16 7.43 -21.67
C ILE A 651 24.37 7.47 -20.72
N VAL A 652 24.21 6.94 -19.51
CA VAL A 652 25.28 7.06 -18.49
C VAL A 652 26.45 6.13 -18.75
N ARG A 653 26.27 5.07 -19.54
CA ARG A 653 27.35 4.23 -20.05
C ARG A 653 28.05 4.83 -21.27
N GLY A 654 27.46 5.86 -21.88
CA GLY A 654 28.04 6.61 -22.99
C GLY A 654 27.87 5.91 -24.32
N GLU A 655 26.78 5.21 -24.52
CA GLU A 655 26.38 4.74 -25.84
C GLU A 655 26.10 5.95 -26.75
N GLU A 656 26.30 5.82 -28.03
CA GLU A 656 26.08 6.92 -28.99
C GLU A 656 24.58 7.23 -29.09
N THR A 657 24.26 8.49 -29.38
CA THR A 657 22.87 8.95 -29.52
C THR A 657 22.10 8.18 -30.61
N ASP A 658 22.81 7.77 -31.67
CA ASP A 658 22.23 6.97 -32.75
C ASP A 658 21.77 5.59 -32.24
N ASP A 659 22.55 4.94 -31.35
CA ASP A 659 22.17 3.64 -30.76
C ASP A 659 20.92 3.76 -29.90
N ILE A 660 20.81 4.86 -29.15
CA ILE A 660 19.63 5.16 -28.32
C ILE A 660 18.40 5.41 -29.22
N ALA A 661 18.59 6.18 -30.30
CA ALA A 661 17.54 6.43 -31.28
C ALA A 661 17.07 5.14 -31.98
N ASP A 662 18.00 4.27 -32.35
CA ASP A 662 17.69 2.98 -32.99
C ASP A 662 16.96 2.04 -32.02
N TYR A 663 17.36 1.98 -30.75
CA TYR A 663 16.64 1.22 -29.72
C TYR A 663 15.20 1.72 -29.56
N LEU A 664 15.01 3.03 -29.38
CA LEU A 664 13.68 3.62 -29.23
C LEU A 664 12.81 3.42 -30.49
N LYS A 665 13.42 3.51 -31.67
CA LYS A 665 12.73 3.25 -32.93
C LYS A 665 12.22 1.80 -33.01
N GLY A 666 13.03 0.82 -32.59
CA GLY A 666 12.59 -0.56 -32.48
C GLY A 666 11.36 -0.73 -31.62
N ILE A 667 11.35 -0.14 -30.41
CA ILE A 667 10.20 -0.15 -29.50
C ILE A 667 8.96 0.53 -30.14
N ILE A 668 9.15 1.65 -30.87
CA ILE A 668 8.04 2.33 -31.56
C ILE A 668 7.46 1.44 -32.68
N GLU A 669 8.33 0.73 -33.44
CA GLU A 669 7.92 -0.21 -34.48
C GLU A 669 7.11 -1.39 -33.86
N ASP A 670 7.51 -1.92 -32.70
CA ASP A 670 6.77 -2.96 -32.01
C ASP A 670 5.36 -2.47 -31.57
N PHE A 671 5.22 -1.21 -31.15
CA PHE A 671 3.91 -0.60 -30.91
C PHE A 671 3.08 -0.44 -32.20
N GLU A 672 3.69 -0.04 -33.31
CA GLU A 672 3.00 0.17 -34.60
C GLU A 672 2.52 -1.15 -35.19
N THR A 673 3.26 -2.25 -34.96
CA THR A 673 2.89 -3.59 -35.40
C THR A 673 1.98 -4.34 -34.45
N GLY A 674 1.87 -3.87 -33.19
CA GLY A 674 1.11 -4.53 -32.13
C GLY A 674 1.80 -5.79 -31.57
N ASP A 675 3.12 -5.86 -31.70
CA ASP A 675 3.93 -7.00 -31.22
C ASP A 675 4.27 -6.86 -29.69
N VAL A 676 3.69 -5.89 -29.01
CA VAL A 676 3.81 -5.68 -27.57
C VAL A 676 2.58 -6.23 -26.87
N SER A 677 2.76 -6.88 -25.71
CA SER A 677 1.67 -7.39 -24.89
C SER A 677 0.81 -6.24 -24.32
N VAL A 678 -0.51 -6.43 -24.29
CA VAL A 678 -1.41 -5.42 -23.71
C VAL A 678 -1.20 -5.27 -22.19
N GLU A 679 -0.68 -6.27 -21.51
CA GLU A 679 -0.26 -6.17 -20.10
C GLU A 679 0.94 -5.25 -19.90
N GLU A 680 1.91 -5.28 -20.83
CA GLU A 680 3.12 -4.44 -20.74
C GLU A 680 2.82 -2.97 -20.99
N ILE A 681 1.85 -2.67 -21.88
CA ILE A 681 1.45 -1.30 -22.17
C ILE A 681 0.35 -0.78 -21.27
N GLY A 682 -0.39 -1.65 -20.59
CA GLY A 682 -1.48 -1.28 -19.69
C GLY A 682 -1.01 -0.35 -18.57
N ILE A 683 -1.69 0.80 -18.39
CA ILE A 683 -1.32 1.81 -17.42
C ILE A 683 -2.01 1.50 -16.09
N PRO A 684 -1.29 1.05 -15.05
CA PRO A 684 -1.88 0.79 -13.75
C PRO A 684 -2.48 2.07 -13.13
N GLY A 685 -3.62 1.95 -12.49
CA GLY A 685 -4.21 3.09 -11.80
C GLY A 685 -5.08 2.62 -10.64
N GLY A 686 -4.81 3.13 -9.43
CA GLY A 686 -5.56 2.78 -8.24
C GLY A 686 -6.97 3.36 -8.25
N ILE A 687 -7.93 2.58 -7.78
CA ILE A 687 -9.32 3.00 -7.54
C ILE A 687 -9.46 3.21 -6.03
N GLY A 688 -9.44 4.49 -5.61
CA GLY A 688 -9.43 4.87 -4.18
C GLY A 688 -10.81 4.97 -3.52
N LYS A 689 -11.90 4.91 -4.31
CA LYS A 689 -13.30 4.99 -3.83
C LYS A 689 -14.14 3.97 -4.59
N ARG A 690 -15.36 3.69 -4.11
CA ARG A 690 -16.35 2.97 -4.92
C ARG A 690 -16.53 3.70 -6.28
N LEU A 691 -16.71 2.93 -7.35
CA LEU A 691 -16.77 3.49 -8.72
C LEU A 691 -17.92 4.49 -8.91
N ASP A 692 -19.00 4.34 -8.19
CA ASP A 692 -20.17 5.22 -8.18
C ASP A 692 -19.99 6.48 -7.30
N ALA A 693 -19.00 6.48 -6.40
CA ALA A 693 -18.72 7.61 -5.49
C ALA A 693 -17.73 8.66 -6.07
N TYR A 694 -17.43 8.57 -7.36
CA TYR A 694 -16.59 9.56 -8.03
C TYR A 694 -17.41 10.69 -8.64
N ASP A 695 -17.11 11.93 -8.25
CA ASP A 695 -17.75 13.13 -8.80
C ASP A 695 -17.43 13.37 -10.29
N THR A 696 -16.40 12.73 -10.80
CA THR A 696 -15.95 12.83 -12.19
C THR A 696 -15.36 11.50 -12.63
N ASP A 697 -15.94 10.92 -13.67
CA ASP A 697 -15.44 9.69 -14.27
C ASP A 697 -14.15 9.96 -15.05
N THR A 698 -13.03 9.79 -14.38
CA THR A 698 -11.72 9.77 -15.06
C THR A 698 -11.65 8.59 -16.02
N ALA A 699 -10.68 8.60 -16.94
CA ALA A 699 -10.47 7.47 -17.85
C ALA A 699 -10.25 6.14 -17.09
N GLN A 700 -9.64 6.17 -15.92
CA GLN A 700 -9.42 5.00 -15.06
C GLN A 700 -10.74 4.46 -14.50
N VAL A 701 -11.54 5.33 -13.91
CA VAL A 701 -12.84 4.99 -13.32
C VAL A 701 -13.81 4.51 -14.41
N ARG A 702 -13.88 5.22 -15.55
CA ARG A 702 -14.73 4.85 -16.68
C ARG A 702 -14.34 3.50 -17.28
N GLY A 703 -13.03 3.28 -17.47
CA GLY A 703 -12.51 2.00 -17.97
C GLY A 703 -12.79 0.82 -17.03
N ALA A 704 -12.73 1.04 -15.72
CA ALA A 704 -13.08 0.03 -14.72
C ALA A 704 -14.59 -0.28 -14.68
N LYS A 705 -15.46 0.76 -14.79
CA LYS A 705 -16.92 0.57 -14.93
C LYS A 705 -17.25 -0.26 -16.17
N TYR A 706 -16.64 0.06 -17.32
CA TYR A 706 -16.84 -0.69 -18.56
C TYR A 706 -16.35 -2.13 -18.47
N ALA A 707 -15.23 -2.35 -17.80
CA ALA A 707 -14.68 -3.71 -17.63
C ALA A 707 -15.56 -4.56 -16.72
N ASN A 708 -16.04 -4.02 -15.60
CA ASN A 708 -16.96 -4.73 -14.74
C ASN A 708 -18.24 -5.12 -15.48
N GLU A 709 -18.81 -4.19 -16.25
CA GLU A 709 -20.05 -4.41 -16.98
C GLU A 709 -19.88 -5.40 -18.14
N PHE A 710 -18.77 -5.27 -18.92
CA PHE A 710 -18.69 -5.96 -20.21
C PHE A 710 -17.71 -7.11 -20.25
N LEU A 711 -16.74 -7.14 -19.34
CA LEU A 711 -15.70 -8.18 -19.29
C LEU A 711 -15.86 -9.11 -18.07
N GLY A 712 -16.84 -8.84 -17.20
CA GLY A 712 -17.08 -9.65 -16.00
C GLY A 712 -15.98 -9.52 -14.97
N THR A 713 -15.26 -8.38 -14.95
CA THR A 713 -14.28 -8.07 -13.91
C THR A 713 -14.99 -7.49 -12.69
N ASN A 714 -14.29 -7.42 -11.56
CA ASN A 714 -14.82 -6.84 -10.32
C ASN A 714 -13.83 -5.84 -9.75
N PHE A 715 -13.58 -4.76 -10.49
CA PHE A 715 -12.73 -3.68 -10.02
C PHE A 715 -13.50 -2.77 -9.07
N GLY A 716 -12.96 -2.55 -7.89
CA GLY A 716 -13.54 -1.70 -6.86
C GLY A 716 -12.47 -0.90 -6.13
N ARG A 717 -12.83 -0.33 -4.98
CA ARG A 717 -11.88 0.36 -4.09
C ARG A 717 -10.71 -0.58 -3.76
N GLY A 718 -9.48 -0.08 -3.90
CA GLY A 718 -8.24 -0.84 -3.68
C GLY A 718 -7.70 -1.56 -4.91
N SER A 719 -8.51 -1.77 -5.96
CA SER A 719 -8.03 -2.38 -7.21
C SER A 719 -7.08 -1.46 -7.96
N LYS A 720 -6.07 -2.04 -8.63
CA LYS A 720 -5.14 -1.34 -9.54
C LYS A 720 -5.25 -1.89 -10.98
N PRO A 721 -6.42 -1.76 -11.64
CA PRO A 721 -6.56 -2.28 -13.00
C PRO A 721 -5.68 -1.53 -14.00
N LYS A 722 -5.23 -2.24 -15.02
CA LYS A 722 -4.44 -1.70 -16.13
C LYS A 722 -5.36 -1.07 -17.18
N ARG A 723 -5.25 0.24 -17.37
CA ARG A 723 -6.04 0.99 -18.35
C ARG A 723 -5.45 0.87 -19.76
N LEU A 724 -6.30 0.54 -20.73
CA LEU A 724 -6.02 0.57 -22.15
C LEU A 724 -6.91 1.59 -22.85
N TYR A 725 -6.34 2.30 -23.81
CA TYR A 725 -7.12 3.12 -24.73
C TYR A 725 -7.49 2.32 -25.98
N LEU A 726 -8.75 2.45 -26.38
CA LEU A 726 -9.28 1.76 -27.54
C LEU A 726 -9.43 2.70 -28.74
N ARG A 727 -9.07 2.23 -29.93
CA ARG A 727 -9.33 2.92 -31.20
C ARG A 727 -10.77 2.72 -31.63
N LYS A 728 -11.28 1.50 -31.49
CA LYS A 728 -12.66 1.13 -31.78
C LYS A 728 -12.99 -0.25 -31.19
N VAL A 729 -14.29 -0.51 -31.06
CA VAL A 729 -14.85 -1.85 -30.85
C VAL A 729 -15.55 -2.28 -32.12
N HIS A 730 -15.32 -3.55 -32.54
CA HIS A 730 -15.91 -4.05 -33.80
C HIS A 730 -17.45 -4.12 -33.68
N PRO A 731 -18.20 -3.71 -34.70
CA PRO A 731 -19.68 -3.67 -34.64
C PRO A 731 -20.34 -5.04 -34.41
N SER A 732 -19.65 -6.16 -34.62
CA SER A 732 -20.19 -7.48 -34.25
C SER A 732 -20.38 -7.63 -32.76
N TRP A 733 -19.44 -7.11 -31.93
CA TRP A 733 -19.54 -7.16 -30.50
C TRP A 733 -20.80 -6.44 -29.97
N PHE A 734 -21.06 -5.24 -30.44
CA PHE A 734 -22.29 -4.52 -30.06
C PHE A 734 -23.57 -5.25 -30.46
N ARG A 735 -23.55 -5.98 -31.59
CA ARG A 735 -24.72 -6.80 -31.98
C ARG A 735 -24.89 -8.02 -31.08
N GLU A 736 -23.78 -8.62 -30.66
CA GLU A 736 -23.79 -9.74 -29.71
C GLU A 736 -24.30 -9.29 -28.33
N MET A 737 -23.87 -8.12 -27.86
CA MET A 737 -24.36 -7.53 -26.61
C MET A 737 -25.86 -7.21 -26.70
N GLU A 738 -26.34 -6.66 -27.83
CA GLU A 738 -27.76 -6.40 -28.05
C GLU A 738 -28.60 -7.70 -28.18
N GLU A 739 -28.02 -8.78 -28.71
CA GLU A 739 -28.63 -10.11 -28.71
C GLU A 739 -28.70 -10.73 -27.30
N GLN A 740 -27.78 -10.36 -26.43
CA GLN A 740 -27.76 -10.74 -25.00
C GLN A 740 -28.71 -9.87 -24.15
N GLY A 741 -29.22 -8.76 -24.70
CA GLY A 741 -30.27 -7.97 -24.05
C GLY A 741 -29.89 -6.51 -23.77
N TYR A 742 -28.66 -6.09 -24.02
CA TYR A 742 -28.24 -4.68 -23.85
C TYR A 742 -28.98 -3.76 -24.84
N ASP A 743 -29.51 -2.66 -24.36
CA ASP A 743 -30.27 -1.69 -25.17
C ASP A 743 -29.73 -0.27 -24.93
N PRO A 744 -29.17 0.41 -25.98
CA PRO A 744 -28.65 1.78 -25.82
C PRO A 744 -29.72 2.84 -25.38
N GLN A 745 -30.98 2.49 -25.36
CA GLN A 745 -32.05 3.38 -24.87
C GLN A 745 -32.36 3.17 -23.39
N ARG A 746 -31.89 2.08 -22.82
CA ARG A 746 -32.19 1.67 -21.44
C ARG A 746 -30.96 1.57 -20.56
N ASP A 747 -29.79 1.32 -21.15
CA ASP A 747 -28.51 1.15 -20.46
C ASP A 747 -27.60 2.38 -20.72
N PRO A 748 -27.48 3.30 -19.76
CA PRO A 748 -26.67 4.50 -19.93
C PRO A 748 -25.18 4.17 -20.13
N LEU A 749 -24.62 3.20 -19.36
CA LEU A 749 -23.22 2.83 -19.45
C LEU A 749 -22.90 2.17 -20.80
N TYR A 750 -23.77 1.27 -21.27
CA TYR A 750 -23.67 0.69 -22.60
C TYR A 750 -23.85 1.73 -23.72
N SER A 751 -24.81 2.66 -23.56
CA SER A 751 -25.01 3.79 -24.49
C SER A 751 -23.76 4.66 -24.61
N ASP A 752 -23.12 4.98 -23.48
CA ASP A 752 -21.90 5.77 -23.44
C ASP A 752 -20.73 5.03 -24.07
N PHE A 753 -20.53 3.78 -23.71
CA PHE A 753 -19.48 2.93 -24.30
C PHE A 753 -19.70 2.72 -25.81
N LYS A 754 -20.94 2.49 -26.26
CA LYS A 754 -21.26 2.34 -27.69
C LYS A 754 -21.06 3.63 -28.47
N ARG A 755 -21.30 4.80 -27.83
CA ARG A 755 -21.09 6.12 -28.44
C ARG A 755 -19.60 6.44 -28.58
N ASP A 756 -18.81 6.15 -27.56
CA ASP A 756 -17.38 6.48 -27.49
C ASP A 756 -16.58 5.40 -26.73
N PRO A 757 -16.32 4.25 -27.35
CA PRO A 757 -15.55 3.15 -26.73
C PRO A 757 -14.05 3.49 -26.70
N ASP A 758 -13.66 4.48 -25.90
CA ASP A 758 -12.33 5.08 -25.89
C ASP A 758 -11.35 4.45 -24.88
N VAL A 759 -11.85 3.70 -23.89
CA VAL A 759 -11.05 3.17 -22.78
C VAL A 759 -11.68 1.90 -22.21
N ILE A 760 -10.84 0.99 -21.75
CA ILE A 760 -11.22 -0.20 -20.98
C ILE A 760 -10.13 -0.49 -19.95
N CYS A 761 -10.46 -1.16 -18.86
CA CYS A 761 -9.48 -1.69 -17.91
C CYS A 761 -9.42 -3.21 -17.99
N ILE A 762 -8.23 -3.76 -17.79
CA ILE A 762 -7.98 -5.20 -17.69
C ILE A 762 -7.04 -5.50 -16.53
N GLU A 763 -7.00 -6.72 -16.11
CA GLU A 763 -5.99 -7.27 -15.21
C GLU A 763 -5.01 -8.16 -15.98
N TYR A 764 -5.54 -9.00 -16.89
CA TYR A 764 -4.81 -9.97 -17.71
C TYR A 764 -5.13 -9.84 -19.20
N ASP A 765 -4.21 -10.26 -20.06
CA ASP A 765 -4.35 -10.18 -21.52
C ASP A 765 -5.59 -10.90 -22.07
N ASP A 766 -5.94 -12.03 -21.49
CA ASP A 766 -7.06 -12.87 -21.91
C ASP A 766 -8.43 -12.26 -21.67
N GLN A 767 -8.50 -11.22 -20.84
CA GLN A 767 -9.76 -10.48 -20.59
C GLN A 767 -10.14 -9.56 -21.74
N LEU A 768 -9.20 -9.18 -22.62
CA LEU A 768 -9.48 -8.26 -23.73
C LEU A 768 -10.10 -9.02 -24.91
N PRO A 769 -11.36 -8.75 -25.29
CA PRO A 769 -11.99 -9.43 -26.44
C PRO A 769 -11.28 -9.10 -27.77
N GLU A 770 -11.16 -10.05 -28.67
CA GLU A 770 -10.62 -9.85 -30.02
C GLU A 770 -11.32 -8.75 -30.84
N ALA A 771 -12.55 -8.42 -30.45
CA ALA A 771 -13.33 -7.35 -31.06
C ALA A 771 -12.87 -5.94 -30.64
N PHE A 772 -12.02 -5.81 -29.62
CA PHE A 772 -11.53 -4.55 -29.09
C PHE A 772 -10.17 -4.22 -29.73
N GLU A 773 -10.15 -3.18 -30.54
CA GLU A 773 -8.91 -2.72 -31.20
C GLU A 773 -8.23 -1.65 -30.33
N VAL A 774 -7.06 -1.98 -29.77
CA VAL A 774 -6.25 -1.06 -28.97
C VAL A 774 -5.81 0.14 -29.82
N ASP A 775 -5.85 1.32 -29.25
CA ASP A 775 -5.30 2.54 -29.85
C ASP A 775 -3.80 2.63 -29.55
N TRP A 776 -3.02 1.90 -30.34
CA TRP A 776 -1.57 1.81 -30.19
C TRP A 776 -0.87 3.17 -30.26
N ASP A 777 -1.33 4.09 -31.11
CA ASP A 777 -0.79 5.45 -31.18
C ASP A 777 -0.99 6.21 -29.86
N LYS A 778 -2.18 6.09 -29.29
CA LYS A 778 -2.52 6.74 -28.01
C LYS A 778 -1.82 6.06 -26.84
N MET A 779 -1.68 4.74 -26.86
CA MET A 779 -0.90 4.01 -25.86
C MET A 779 0.56 4.43 -25.91
N LEU A 780 1.18 4.47 -27.09
CA LEU A 780 2.54 4.95 -27.30
C LEU A 780 2.73 6.39 -26.75
N GLU A 781 1.77 7.30 -27.04
CA GLU A 781 1.82 8.66 -26.53
C GLU A 781 1.76 8.71 -24.99
N LYS A 782 0.88 7.90 -24.38
CA LYS A 782 0.64 7.92 -22.93
C LYS A 782 1.69 7.16 -22.11
N THR A 783 2.26 6.10 -22.68
CA THR A 783 3.22 5.25 -21.95
C THR A 783 4.68 5.65 -22.21
N LEU A 784 5.06 5.97 -23.45
CA LEU A 784 6.45 6.20 -23.80
C LEU A 784 6.77 7.66 -24.12
N LYS A 785 5.99 8.34 -24.98
CA LYS A 785 6.33 9.70 -25.40
C LYS A 785 6.56 10.62 -24.20
N GLY A 786 5.62 10.75 -23.30
CA GLY A 786 5.71 11.68 -22.18
C GLY A 786 6.91 11.46 -21.24
N PRO A 787 7.16 10.23 -20.76
CA PRO A 787 8.31 9.90 -19.92
C PRO A 787 9.68 9.96 -20.63
N ILE A 788 9.75 9.60 -21.90
CA ILE A 788 11.01 9.49 -22.66
C ILE A 788 11.40 10.79 -23.38
N GLU A 789 10.43 11.54 -23.93
CA GLU A 789 10.67 12.77 -24.68
C GLU A 789 11.59 13.74 -23.93
N ARG A 790 11.38 13.93 -22.63
CA ARG A 790 12.23 14.82 -21.81
C ARG A 790 13.66 14.33 -21.62
N ILE A 791 13.86 13.02 -21.67
CA ILE A 791 15.18 12.41 -21.56
C ILE A 791 15.95 12.62 -22.86
N ILE A 792 15.32 12.36 -24.00
CA ILE A 792 15.96 12.51 -25.31
C ILE A 792 16.14 13.98 -25.71
N GLU A 793 15.26 14.89 -25.30
CA GLU A 793 15.43 16.33 -25.45
C GLU A 793 16.70 16.83 -24.75
N ALA A 794 17.05 16.31 -23.58
CA ALA A 794 18.29 16.61 -22.87
C ALA A 794 19.55 16.12 -23.64
N LEU A 795 19.40 15.18 -24.57
CA LEU A 795 20.45 14.75 -25.49
C LEU A 795 20.43 15.53 -26.82
N GLY A 796 19.53 16.48 -26.98
CA GLY A 796 19.39 17.25 -28.22
C GLY A 796 18.58 16.56 -29.31
N MET A 797 17.89 15.45 -29.00
CA MET A 797 17.02 14.72 -29.92
C MET A 797 15.56 15.12 -29.72
N SER A 798 14.75 15.10 -30.79
CA SER A 798 13.31 15.25 -30.69
C SER A 798 12.60 13.89 -30.86
N TRP A 799 11.41 13.76 -30.22
CA TRP A 799 10.60 12.55 -30.39
C TRP A 799 10.22 12.27 -31.84
N ASP A 800 9.96 13.32 -32.62
CA ASP A 800 9.56 13.21 -34.03
C ASP A 800 10.73 12.75 -34.92
N GLU A 801 11.97 13.13 -34.58
CA GLU A 801 13.18 12.64 -35.25
C GLU A 801 13.37 11.15 -34.98
N VAL A 802 13.27 10.73 -33.74
CA VAL A 802 13.37 9.31 -33.33
C VAL A 802 12.27 8.47 -34.02
N LYS A 803 11.03 8.96 -34.05
CA LYS A 803 9.90 8.25 -34.64
C LYS A 803 10.01 8.18 -36.18
N SER A 804 10.42 9.25 -36.84
CA SER A 804 10.50 9.32 -38.32
C SER A 804 11.80 8.77 -38.90
N GLY A 805 12.87 8.68 -38.09
CA GLY A 805 14.21 8.35 -38.58
C GLY A 805 14.81 9.38 -39.53
N GLN A 806 14.28 10.63 -39.48
CA GLN A 806 14.76 11.72 -40.35
C GLN A 806 15.23 12.89 -39.45
N GLU A 807 16.50 13.26 -39.60
CA GLU A 807 17.01 14.50 -39.01
C GLU A 807 16.29 15.73 -39.59
N GLN A 808 15.66 16.54 -38.75
CA GLN A 808 15.20 17.87 -39.14
C GLN A 808 16.44 18.76 -39.36
N THR A 809 16.92 18.87 -40.57
CA THR A 809 17.88 19.91 -40.95
C THR A 809 17.22 21.29 -40.77
N GLY A 810 17.56 21.95 -39.65
CA GLY A 810 17.09 23.32 -39.36
C GLY A 810 17.51 24.26 -40.46
N LEU A 811 16.61 25.16 -40.85
CA LEU A 811 16.87 26.24 -41.85
C LEU A 811 18.11 27.11 -41.57
N GLY A 812 18.81 26.89 -40.44
CA GLY A 812 20.04 27.59 -40.06
C GLY A 812 21.33 27.12 -40.68
N SER A 813 21.34 25.92 -41.31
CA SER A 813 22.53 25.36 -42.00
C SER A 813 22.73 25.85 -43.43
N PHE A 814 21.89 26.81 -43.88
CA PHE A 814 21.98 27.45 -45.19
C PHE A 814 22.40 28.94 -45.18
N THR A 815 23.03 29.42 -44.11
CA THR A 815 23.61 30.79 -44.09
C THR A 815 25.10 30.76 -43.94
#